data_6938ffc3c4302d99b56d2e2811d8fef3
#
_entry.id   6938ffc3c4302d99b56d2e2811d8fef3
#
_cell.length_a   1.000
_cell.length_b   1.000
_cell.length_c   1.000
_cell.angle_alpha   90.00
_cell.angle_beta   90.00
_cell.angle_gamma   90.00
#
_symmetry.space_group_name_H-M   'P 1'
#
loop_
_entity.id
_entity.type
_entity.pdbx_description
1 polymer ?
#
loop_
_entity_poly.entity_id
_entity_poly.type
_entity_poly.pdbx_seq_one_letter_code
_entity_poly.pdbx_strand_id
1 'polypeptide(L)'
;MNKELLKTDIESVLSDKYEVTADKAQPYQLHEALSSAIMKQIAPVWKDSRKAHLATRRACYFSAEFLVGRAIYNNLLCLGIEDDARDVLSSLGAKLSDLEEIEDAALGNGGLGRLAACFLDSAATLSLPLDGYGIRYKYGLFKQSIVDGFQKEEADDWTKYGDPWSRRNESDKVIINFADQSVVAVPYDMPIVAYGTRNIGTLRLWQAEPVNTFDFLKFNAQDYVNASIEQIKAEDISRVLYPNDDTREGKILRFKQQYFFCAASLADIVKKHKAAGYDIEKLYEKVTIQLNDTHPVISIPELIRILVDNEGLSFEKALEIAKKTFNYTNHTVMAEAMEKWGLDIVKEVLPEIYDIILQINEAFVAEMYAKDMPKGKTDYMKMISGGVVHMAKMAVYCSSYTNGVAALHTEILKNDVLKDWYQLFPEKFQNKTNGITPRRWIALCNKELSSLITEQLGDNSWVTDLSRLKTLERLRGDNNMMQRFMDIKQEKKNQLAAYMKAKDGIEVDASSIFDIQIKRLHEYKRQLLNAFSILYIYFGIKDGSIKNFYPTTFIFGAKSAPGYMRAKAIIKYINEIGKLINADEEVNKLIKVVFVQNYNVSYAEKLVTAADISEQISTAGTEASGTGNMKFMLNGTVTLGTYDGANVEIVQEAGESNNYIFGARVEELEKIMKDYDPRKLVSKNPKIKRVLDTLIDGTVSDGGTGDFKELYFALTDGASWHVPDHYYLLGDLESYVEAKLKANSDYANSRLDFARKCWANMCFSGKFSSDRTISDYAKEIWKIEPVQL
;
A
#
# COMPACT_ATOMS: atom_id res chain seq x y z
N MET A 1 -27.74 14.59 6.01
CA MET A 1 -28.22 13.44 6.79
C MET A 1 -29.17 13.95 7.85
N ASN A 2 -30.14 13.13 8.31
CA ASN A 2 -31.10 13.57 9.34
C ASN A 2 -30.55 13.25 10.74
N LYS A 3 -30.28 14.28 11.54
CA LYS A 3 -29.64 14.20 12.86
C LYS A 3 -30.52 13.50 13.92
N GLU A 4 -31.84 13.79 13.93
CA GLU A 4 -32.79 13.13 14.85
C GLU A 4 -32.91 11.63 14.53
N LEU A 5 -32.94 11.27 13.23
CA LEU A 5 -32.98 9.89 12.81
C LEU A 5 -31.67 9.18 13.19
N LEU A 6 -30.51 9.86 13.02
CA LEU A 6 -29.21 9.33 13.43
C LEU A 6 -29.20 9.00 14.93
N LYS A 7 -29.70 9.90 15.76
CA LYS A 7 -29.83 9.69 17.22
C LYS A 7 -30.71 8.49 17.56
N THR A 8 -31.92 8.47 17.01
CA THR A 8 -32.89 7.36 17.23
C THR A 8 -32.34 6.00 16.80
N ASP A 9 -31.67 5.94 15.64
CA ASP A 9 -31.09 4.70 15.12
C ASP A 9 -29.93 4.20 16.01
N ILE A 10 -29.09 5.11 16.53
CA ILE A 10 -28.02 4.77 17.49
C ILE A 10 -28.61 4.19 18.77
N GLU A 11 -29.58 4.89 19.38
CA GLU A 11 -30.25 4.42 20.59
C GLU A 11 -30.92 3.05 20.40
N SER A 12 -31.58 2.84 19.25
CA SER A 12 -32.23 1.56 18.91
C SER A 12 -31.20 0.42 18.82
N VAL A 13 -30.09 0.60 18.11
CA VAL A 13 -29.05 -0.44 18.00
C VAL A 13 -28.45 -0.77 19.36
N LEU A 14 -28.15 0.24 20.19
CA LEU A 14 -27.57 0.03 21.51
C LEU A 14 -28.54 -0.70 22.46
N SER A 15 -29.82 -0.30 22.44
CA SER A 15 -30.86 -0.94 23.23
C SER A 15 -31.15 -2.38 22.77
N ASP A 16 -31.41 -2.56 21.48
CA ASP A 16 -31.92 -3.82 20.94
C ASP A 16 -30.85 -4.92 20.88
N LYS A 17 -29.59 -4.53 20.59
CA LYS A 17 -28.50 -5.49 20.39
C LYS A 17 -27.64 -5.70 21.65
N TYR A 18 -27.51 -4.66 22.47
CA TYR A 18 -26.55 -4.66 23.57
C TYR A 18 -27.18 -4.38 24.95
N GLU A 19 -28.43 -3.97 25.01
CA GLU A 19 -29.14 -3.62 26.25
C GLU A 19 -28.40 -2.56 27.09
N VAL A 20 -27.75 -1.58 26.42
CA VAL A 20 -26.98 -0.51 27.05
C VAL A 20 -27.40 0.87 26.54
N THR A 21 -27.14 1.89 27.35
CA THR A 21 -27.19 3.30 26.93
C THR A 21 -25.84 3.77 26.42
N ALA A 22 -25.80 4.84 25.60
CA ALA A 22 -24.56 5.30 24.95
C ALA A 22 -23.46 5.71 25.96
N ASP A 23 -23.82 6.27 27.09
CA ASP A 23 -22.89 6.65 28.18
C ASP A 23 -22.22 5.45 28.88
N LYS A 24 -22.75 4.24 28.68
CA LYS A 24 -22.21 2.98 29.23
C LYS A 24 -21.68 2.03 28.15
N ALA A 25 -21.85 2.40 26.90
CA ALA A 25 -21.46 1.55 25.77
C ALA A 25 -19.92 1.50 25.63
N GLN A 26 -19.41 0.33 25.29
CA GLN A 26 -18.00 0.15 24.92
C GLN A 26 -17.75 0.74 23.52
N PRO A 27 -16.52 1.13 23.16
CA PRO A 27 -16.19 1.71 21.85
C PRO A 27 -16.71 0.90 20.66
N TYR A 28 -16.60 -0.44 20.69
CA TYR A 28 -17.09 -1.28 19.60
C TYR A 28 -18.62 -1.26 19.44
N GLN A 29 -19.36 -1.11 20.56
CA GLN A 29 -20.84 -1.01 20.55
C GLN A 29 -21.27 0.35 19.94
N LEU A 30 -20.58 1.43 20.33
CA LEU A 30 -20.81 2.75 19.75
C LEU A 30 -20.46 2.78 18.26
N HIS A 31 -19.34 2.14 17.87
CA HIS A 31 -18.96 2.02 16.47
C HIS A 31 -20.00 1.27 15.64
N GLU A 32 -20.47 0.13 16.13
CA GLU A 32 -21.54 -0.64 15.49
C GLU A 32 -22.82 0.20 15.34
N ALA A 33 -23.24 0.87 16.40
CA ALA A 33 -24.48 1.65 16.40
C ALA A 33 -24.41 2.83 15.45
N LEU A 34 -23.36 3.65 15.53
CA LEU A 34 -23.16 4.80 14.64
C LEU A 34 -23.01 4.37 13.17
N SER A 35 -22.19 3.35 12.91
CA SER A 35 -21.94 2.86 11.55
C SER A 35 -23.21 2.27 10.94
N SER A 36 -23.98 1.48 11.68
CA SER A 36 -25.26 0.92 11.22
C SER A 36 -26.29 1.99 10.92
N ALA A 37 -26.38 3.04 11.76
CA ALA A 37 -27.26 4.18 11.53
C ALA A 37 -26.88 4.95 10.24
N ILE A 38 -25.61 5.15 9.99
CA ILE A 38 -25.10 5.77 8.76
C ILE A 38 -25.42 4.87 7.56
N MET A 39 -25.09 3.57 7.64
CA MET A 39 -25.33 2.59 6.56
C MET A 39 -26.80 2.53 6.15
N LYS A 40 -27.72 2.65 7.11
CA LYS A 40 -29.15 2.71 6.86
C LYS A 40 -29.54 3.93 6.02
N GLN A 41 -28.99 5.11 6.35
CA GLN A 41 -29.28 6.35 5.65
C GLN A 41 -28.65 6.47 4.26
N ILE A 42 -27.46 5.90 4.04
CA ILE A 42 -26.80 5.92 2.72
C ILE A 42 -27.28 4.81 1.77
N ALA A 43 -27.97 3.79 2.28
CA ALA A 43 -28.37 2.61 1.50
C ALA A 43 -29.16 2.92 0.21
N PRO A 44 -30.13 3.86 0.20
CA PRO A 44 -30.85 4.21 -1.03
C PRO A 44 -29.90 4.82 -2.09
N VAL A 45 -29.04 5.75 -1.68
CA VAL A 45 -28.07 6.41 -2.58
C VAL A 45 -27.07 5.39 -3.12
N TRP A 46 -26.58 4.49 -2.30
CA TRP A 46 -25.69 3.43 -2.73
C TRP A 46 -26.34 2.48 -3.75
N LYS A 47 -27.62 2.16 -3.56
CA LYS A 47 -28.40 1.37 -4.54
C LYS A 47 -28.51 2.09 -5.88
N ASP A 48 -28.79 3.39 -5.87
CA ASP A 48 -28.91 4.20 -7.09
C ASP A 48 -27.54 4.30 -7.80
N SER A 49 -26.45 4.50 -7.06
CA SER A 49 -25.08 4.51 -7.61
C SER A 49 -24.75 3.20 -8.31
N ARG A 50 -25.01 2.06 -7.68
CA ARG A 50 -24.78 0.75 -8.31
C ARG A 50 -25.57 0.55 -9.59
N LYS A 51 -26.82 1.03 -9.62
CA LYS A 51 -27.66 0.98 -10.83
C LYS A 51 -27.08 1.86 -11.94
N ALA A 52 -26.62 3.07 -11.61
CA ALA A 52 -25.99 3.98 -12.56
C ALA A 52 -24.69 3.42 -13.12
N HIS A 53 -23.83 2.83 -12.27
CA HIS A 53 -22.59 2.17 -12.70
C HIS A 53 -22.86 1.04 -13.71
N LEU A 54 -23.88 0.21 -13.49
CA LEU A 54 -24.22 -0.90 -14.39
C LEU A 54 -24.80 -0.43 -15.73
N ALA A 55 -25.41 0.73 -15.78
CA ALA A 55 -26.00 1.28 -17.00
C ALA A 55 -24.97 1.88 -17.97
N THR A 56 -23.80 2.24 -17.49
CA THR A 56 -22.73 2.89 -18.27
C THR A 56 -21.53 1.96 -18.50
N ARG A 57 -20.54 2.41 -19.29
CA ARG A 57 -19.21 1.80 -19.29
C ARG A 57 -18.58 2.04 -17.92
N ARG A 58 -18.08 0.97 -17.30
CA ARG A 58 -17.50 1.01 -15.96
C ARG A 58 -16.13 0.36 -15.90
N ALA A 59 -15.33 0.78 -14.93
CA ALA A 59 -14.06 0.14 -14.60
C ALA A 59 -14.22 -0.80 -13.38
N CYS A 60 -13.51 -1.92 -13.40
CA CYS A 60 -13.41 -2.87 -12.30
C CYS A 60 -11.94 -2.97 -11.89
N TYR A 61 -11.62 -2.62 -10.65
CA TYR A 61 -10.27 -2.60 -10.14
C TYR A 61 -9.98 -3.88 -9.34
N PHE A 62 -9.17 -4.76 -9.93
CA PHE A 62 -8.81 -6.06 -9.34
C PHE A 62 -7.53 -5.92 -8.54
N SER A 63 -7.60 -6.17 -7.24
CA SER A 63 -6.45 -6.12 -6.36
C SER A 63 -6.49 -7.20 -5.29
N ALA A 64 -5.36 -7.83 -5.02
CA ALA A 64 -5.21 -8.74 -3.89
C ALA A 64 -5.28 -8.04 -2.54
N GLU A 65 -5.11 -6.71 -2.51
CA GLU A 65 -5.07 -5.88 -1.32
C GLU A 65 -5.93 -4.63 -1.45
N PHE A 66 -6.66 -4.29 -0.38
CA PHE A 66 -7.31 -3.00 -0.19
C PHE A 66 -7.08 -2.53 1.24
N LEU A 67 -6.09 -1.67 1.44
CA LEU A 67 -5.76 -1.15 2.77
C LEU A 67 -6.64 0.09 3.08
N VAL A 68 -7.90 -0.16 3.35
CA VAL A 68 -8.90 0.88 3.61
C VAL A 68 -8.65 1.64 4.91
N GLY A 69 -8.12 0.98 5.94
CA GLY A 69 -7.96 1.56 7.25
C GLY A 69 -9.28 1.74 7.98
N ARG A 70 -9.32 2.65 8.96
CA ARG A 70 -10.53 2.95 9.72
C ARG A 70 -11.53 3.74 8.88
N ALA A 71 -12.73 3.17 8.65
CA ALA A 71 -13.72 3.74 7.74
C ALA A 71 -14.53 4.88 8.37
N ILE A 72 -14.84 4.79 9.68
CA ILE A 72 -15.80 5.67 10.35
C ILE A 72 -15.48 7.16 10.16
N TYR A 73 -14.28 7.62 10.48
CA TYR A 73 -13.93 9.04 10.39
C TYR A 73 -13.86 9.54 8.95
N ASN A 74 -13.36 8.70 8.03
CA ASN A 74 -13.33 9.03 6.60
C ASN A 74 -14.74 9.21 6.04
N ASN A 75 -15.67 8.33 6.42
CA ASN A 75 -17.04 8.40 5.97
C ASN A 75 -17.79 9.60 6.57
N LEU A 76 -17.54 9.94 7.84
CA LEU A 76 -18.08 11.15 8.47
C LEU A 76 -17.61 12.42 7.74
N LEU A 77 -16.31 12.50 7.41
CA LEU A 77 -15.73 13.60 6.64
C LEU A 77 -16.38 13.70 5.25
N CYS A 78 -16.41 12.57 4.51
CA CYS A 78 -16.94 12.54 3.14
C CYS A 78 -18.43 12.90 3.07
N LEU A 79 -19.21 12.50 4.06
CA LEU A 79 -20.63 12.84 4.21
C LEU A 79 -20.87 14.26 4.74
N GLY A 80 -19.83 14.94 5.26
CA GLY A 80 -19.96 16.27 5.87
C GLY A 80 -20.78 16.29 7.17
N ILE A 81 -20.75 15.19 7.94
CA ILE A 81 -21.59 15.01 9.16
C ILE A 81 -20.78 14.78 10.43
N GLU A 82 -19.50 15.10 10.43
CA GLU A 82 -18.66 14.85 11.61
C GLU A 82 -19.14 15.61 12.83
N ASP A 83 -19.51 16.88 12.66
CA ASP A 83 -20.04 17.72 13.76
C ASP A 83 -21.40 17.22 14.24
N ASP A 84 -22.27 16.82 13.31
CA ASP A 84 -23.58 16.22 13.68
C ASP A 84 -23.41 14.93 14.50
N ALA A 85 -22.47 14.05 14.07
CA ALA A 85 -22.17 12.83 14.81
C ALA A 85 -21.60 13.11 16.20
N ARG A 86 -20.70 14.12 16.31
CA ARG A 86 -20.12 14.55 17.59
C ARG A 86 -21.21 15.08 18.54
N ASP A 87 -22.09 15.94 18.04
CA ASP A 87 -23.18 16.52 18.83
C ASP A 87 -24.17 15.44 19.28
N VAL A 88 -24.54 14.50 18.39
CA VAL A 88 -25.44 13.38 18.71
C VAL A 88 -24.84 12.53 19.83
N LEU A 89 -23.60 12.05 19.64
CA LEU A 89 -22.92 11.22 20.67
C LEU A 89 -22.79 11.98 21.99
N SER A 90 -22.41 13.26 21.96
CA SER A 90 -22.31 14.10 23.15
C SER A 90 -23.66 14.24 23.87
N SER A 91 -24.77 14.39 23.13
CA SER A 91 -26.13 14.45 23.68
C SER A 91 -26.56 13.14 24.36
N LEU A 92 -25.95 12.04 23.96
CA LEU A 92 -26.15 10.70 24.50
C LEU A 92 -25.14 10.32 25.61
N GLY A 93 -24.21 11.23 25.97
CA GLY A 93 -23.20 11.00 27.01
C GLY A 93 -21.95 10.25 26.57
N ALA A 94 -21.76 10.06 25.26
CA ALA A 94 -20.59 9.42 24.65
C ALA A 94 -19.72 10.41 23.86
N LYS A 95 -18.52 10.00 23.46
CA LYS A 95 -17.59 10.86 22.72
C LYS A 95 -17.22 10.22 21.38
N LEU A 96 -17.13 11.04 20.33
CA LEU A 96 -16.66 10.56 19.03
C LEU A 96 -15.20 10.06 19.08
N SER A 97 -14.37 10.62 19.99
CA SER A 97 -12.99 10.19 20.23
C SER A 97 -12.86 8.75 20.75
N ASP A 98 -13.90 8.21 21.39
CA ASP A 98 -13.86 6.83 21.92
C ASP A 98 -13.72 5.82 20.77
N LEU A 99 -14.10 6.19 19.55
CA LEU A 99 -13.94 5.38 18.34
C LEU A 99 -12.49 5.31 17.82
N GLU A 100 -11.55 6.06 18.40
CA GLU A 100 -10.12 5.92 18.08
C GLU A 100 -9.53 4.56 18.51
N GLU A 101 -10.20 3.86 19.42
CA GLU A 101 -9.84 2.50 19.84
C GLU A 101 -10.18 1.41 18.80
N ILE A 102 -11.04 1.74 17.80
CA ILE A 102 -11.41 0.79 16.75
C ILE A 102 -10.21 0.54 15.84
N GLU A 103 -9.93 -0.72 15.63
CA GLU A 103 -8.80 -1.15 14.79
C GLU A 103 -9.05 -0.93 13.31
N ASP A 104 -7.96 -0.80 12.55
CA ASP A 104 -8.00 -0.68 11.10
C ASP A 104 -8.41 -2.02 10.47
N ALA A 105 -9.19 -1.99 9.40
CA ALA A 105 -9.36 -3.14 8.51
C ALA A 105 -8.06 -3.32 7.70
N ALA A 106 -7.16 -4.19 8.16
CA ALA A 106 -5.82 -4.40 7.64
C ALA A 106 -5.82 -5.38 6.45
N LEU A 107 -6.64 -5.12 5.43
CA LEU A 107 -6.80 -5.96 4.22
C LEU A 107 -5.73 -5.65 3.16
N GLY A 108 -4.61 -5.11 3.55
CA GLY A 108 -3.46 -4.79 2.71
C GLY A 108 -2.18 -4.66 3.52
N ASN A 109 -1.05 -4.81 2.83
CA ASN A 109 0.26 -4.81 3.46
C ASN A 109 0.92 -3.40 3.44
N GLY A 110 0.75 -2.65 2.35
CA GLY A 110 1.49 -1.40 2.18
C GLY A 110 1.01 -0.52 1.04
N GLY A 111 1.96 -0.02 0.24
CA GLY A 111 1.71 0.96 -0.83
C GLY A 111 0.67 0.53 -1.84
N LEU A 112 0.71 -0.73 -2.31
CA LEU A 112 -0.20 -1.27 -3.31
C LEU A 112 -1.66 -1.28 -2.84
N GLY A 113 -1.91 -1.80 -1.62
CA GLY A 113 -3.25 -1.87 -1.05
C GLY A 113 -3.79 -0.49 -0.65
N ARG A 114 -2.92 0.42 -0.14
CA ARG A 114 -3.34 1.79 0.17
C ARG A 114 -3.63 2.59 -1.10
N LEU A 115 -2.86 2.39 -2.17
CA LEU A 115 -3.13 3.00 -3.47
C LEU A 115 -4.50 2.59 -4.00
N ALA A 116 -4.83 1.30 -3.97
CA ALA A 116 -6.15 0.79 -4.35
C ALA A 116 -7.27 1.49 -3.57
N ALA A 117 -7.13 1.64 -2.26
CA ALA A 117 -8.10 2.37 -1.42
C ALA A 117 -8.20 3.86 -1.78
N CYS A 118 -7.08 4.54 -2.07
CA CYS A 118 -7.08 5.93 -2.53
C CYS A 118 -7.78 6.08 -3.89
N PHE A 119 -7.58 5.13 -4.80
CA PHE A 119 -8.21 5.15 -6.12
C PHE A 119 -9.72 4.99 -6.05
N LEU A 120 -10.22 4.10 -5.18
CA LEU A 120 -11.66 3.98 -4.95
C LEU A 120 -12.28 5.26 -4.37
N ASP A 121 -11.62 5.86 -3.37
CA ASP A 121 -12.05 7.15 -2.78
C ASP A 121 -12.10 8.26 -3.83
N SER A 122 -11.07 8.38 -4.66
CA SER A 122 -11.01 9.38 -5.73
C SER A 122 -12.05 9.14 -6.82
N ALA A 123 -12.23 7.89 -7.25
CA ALA A 123 -13.24 7.56 -8.25
C ALA A 123 -14.66 7.88 -7.76
N ALA A 124 -14.98 7.54 -6.50
CA ALA A 124 -16.26 7.90 -5.90
C ALA A 124 -16.46 9.41 -5.89
N THR A 125 -15.46 10.17 -5.43
CA THR A 125 -15.50 11.64 -5.33
C THR A 125 -15.64 12.32 -6.71
N LEU A 126 -15.01 11.75 -7.74
CA LEU A 126 -15.13 12.24 -9.13
C LEU A 126 -16.38 11.71 -9.85
N SER A 127 -17.26 11.02 -9.13
CA SER A 127 -18.48 10.38 -9.68
C SER A 127 -18.19 9.37 -10.79
N LEU A 128 -17.01 8.76 -10.81
CA LEU A 128 -16.65 7.76 -11.81
C LEU A 128 -17.21 6.37 -11.45
N PRO A 129 -17.73 5.61 -12.43
CA PRO A 129 -18.23 4.25 -12.23
C PRO A 129 -17.07 3.26 -12.08
N LEU A 130 -16.44 3.23 -10.91
CA LEU A 130 -15.38 2.31 -10.54
C LEU A 130 -15.79 1.48 -9.33
N ASP A 131 -15.68 0.16 -9.44
CA ASP A 131 -15.87 -0.78 -8.35
C ASP A 131 -14.61 -1.60 -8.11
N GLY A 132 -14.26 -1.85 -6.84
CA GLY A 132 -13.12 -2.67 -6.44
C GLY A 132 -13.53 -4.13 -6.20
N TYR A 133 -12.61 -5.06 -6.53
CA TYR A 133 -12.77 -6.50 -6.32
C TYR A 133 -11.53 -7.09 -5.70
N GLY A 134 -11.69 -7.83 -4.59
CA GLY A 134 -10.58 -8.44 -3.85
C GLY A 134 -11.02 -9.56 -2.91
N ILE A 135 -10.20 -9.85 -1.92
CA ILE A 135 -10.44 -10.90 -0.91
C ILE A 135 -10.78 -10.27 0.43
N ARG A 136 -11.80 -10.82 1.11
CA ARG A 136 -12.11 -10.53 2.49
C ARG A 136 -11.31 -11.44 3.41
N TYR A 137 -10.09 -11.02 3.72
CA TYR A 137 -9.25 -11.79 4.64
C TYR A 137 -9.84 -11.79 6.05
N LYS A 138 -9.90 -12.97 6.68
CA LYS A 138 -10.32 -13.10 8.07
C LYS A 138 -9.32 -12.42 9.02
N TYR A 139 -8.05 -12.67 8.79
CA TYR A 139 -6.95 -12.00 9.44
C TYR A 139 -6.21 -11.19 8.38
N GLY A 140 -6.12 -9.88 8.56
CA GLY A 140 -5.39 -9.02 7.65
C GLY A 140 -3.88 -9.25 7.71
N LEU A 141 -3.10 -8.20 7.52
CA LEU A 141 -1.69 -8.25 7.87
C LEU A 141 -1.59 -8.40 9.41
N PHE A 142 -0.73 -9.29 9.87
CA PHE A 142 -0.57 -9.60 11.31
C PHE A 142 -0.40 -8.34 12.19
N LYS A 143 -0.80 -8.44 13.45
CA LYS A 143 -0.38 -7.51 14.52
C LYS A 143 1.08 -7.76 14.83
N GLN A 144 1.83 -6.67 14.98
CA GLN A 144 3.24 -6.73 15.34
C GLN A 144 3.43 -6.26 16.77
N SER A 145 4.10 -7.08 17.56
CA SER A 145 4.74 -6.69 18.81
C SER A 145 6.26 -6.86 18.71
N ILE A 146 6.99 -6.12 19.53
CA ILE A 146 8.45 -6.26 19.64
C ILE A 146 8.77 -6.93 20.98
N VAL A 147 9.34 -8.12 20.90
CA VAL A 147 9.76 -8.91 22.07
C VAL A 147 11.26 -9.11 22.00
N ASP A 148 11.98 -8.69 23.03
CA ASP A 148 13.46 -8.72 23.07
C ASP A 148 14.13 -8.08 21.83
N GLY A 149 13.47 -7.07 21.25
CA GLY A 149 13.91 -6.40 20.03
C GLY A 149 13.52 -7.10 18.72
N PHE A 150 12.98 -8.31 18.76
CA PHE A 150 12.52 -9.03 17.57
C PHE A 150 11.06 -8.76 17.27
N GLN A 151 10.72 -8.77 15.97
CA GLN A 151 9.34 -8.78 15.52
C GLN A 151 8.67 -10.12 15.91
N LYS A 152 7.53 -10.02 16.57
CA LYS A 152 6.60 -11.11 16.81
C LYS A 152 5.29 -10.83 16.07
N GLU A 153 4.80 -11.84 15.35
CA GLU A 153 3.55 -11.78 14.60
C GLU A 153 2.42 -12.41 15.39
N GLU A 154 1.27 -11.73 15.43
CA GLU A 154 0.04 -12.21 16.05
C GLU A 154 -1.14 -12.02 15.08
N ALA A 155 -2.20 -12.85 15.22
CA ALA A 155 -3.37 -12.73 14.38
C ALA A 155 -4.06 -11.38 14.59
N ASP A 156 -4.38 -10.68 13.47
CA ASP A 156 -5.17 -9.47 13.48
C ASP A 156 -6.63 -9.79 13.14
N ASP A 157 -7.40 -10.16 14.15
CA ASP A 157 -8.84 -10.45 14.02
C ASP A 157 -9.65 -9.14 14.04
N TRP A 158 -9.59 -8.40 12.93
CA TRP A 158 -10.25 -7.13 12.77
C TRP A 158 -11.78 -7.24 12.77
N THR A 159 -12.33 -8.45 12.56
CA THR A 159 -13.77 -8.72 12.56
C THR A 159 -14.31 -9.20 13.91
N LYS A 160 -13.47 -9.31 14.93
CA LYS A 160 -13.82 -9.84 16.26
C LYS A 160 -15.11 -9.24 16.83
N TYR A 161 -15.33 -7.95 16.65
CA TYR A 161 -16.50 -7.23 17.15
C TYR A 161 -17.52 -6.89 16.04
N GLY A 162 -17.43 -7.57 14.88
CA GLY A 162 -18.29 -7.32 13.74
C GLY A 162 -17.65 -6.40 12.71
N ASP A 163 -18.34 -6.26 11.59
CA ASP A 163 -17.95 -5.39 10.47
C ASP A 163 -19.21 -4.66 9.95
N PRO A 164 -19.59 -3.54 10.59
CA PRO A 164 -20.84 -2.85 10.26
C PRO A 164 -20.82 -2.17 8.89
N TRP A 165 -19.64 -2.03 8.27
CA TRP A 165 -19.48 -1.40 6.96
C TRP A 165 -19.65 -2.36 5.78
N SER A 166 -19.69 -3.67 6.02
CA SER A 166 -19.86 -4.67 4.95
C SER A 166 -21.24 -5.32 4.98
N ARG A 167 -21.80 -5.55 3.81
CA ARG A 167 -23.03 -6.29 3.60
C ARG A 167 -22.75 -7.62 2.92
N ARG A 168 -23.02 -8.71 3.60
CA ARG A 168 -23.04 -10.05 3.01
C ARG A 168 -24.16 -10.16 1.97
N ASN A 169 -23.86 -10.64 0.78
CA ASN A 169 -24.80 -10.74 -0.32
C ASN A 169 -24.93 -12.21 -0.81
N GLU A 170 -25.86 -12.95 -0.23
CA GLU A 170 -26.09 -14.37 -0.54
C GLU A 170 -26.55 -14.62 -1.98
N SER A 171 -27.22 -13.66 -2.63
CA SER A 171 -27.76 -13.83 -3.99
C SER A 171 -26.66 -13.82 -5.07
N ASP A 172 -25.49 -13.27 -4.73
CA ASP A 172 -24.37 -13.15 -5.67
C ASP A 172 -23.24 -14.15 -5.40
N LYS A 173 -23.47 -15.15 -4.52
CA LYS A 173 -22.47 -16.18 -4.27
C LYS A 173 -22.16 -17.00 -5.52
N VAL A 174 -20.91 -17.43 -5.64
CA VAL A 174 -20.39 -18.19 -6.78
C VAL A 174 -19.64 -19.43 -6.28
N ILE A 175 -19.78 -20.55 -6.97
CA ILE A 175 -18.95 -21.75 -6.72
C ILE A 175 -17.68 -21.65 -7.54
N ILE A 176 -16.53 -21.80 -6.89
CA ILE A 176 -15.20 -21.83 -7.51
C ILE A 176 -14.65 -23.24 -7.38
N ASN A 177 -14.25 -23.82 -8.52
CA ASN A 177 -13.74 -25.17 -8.59
C ASN A 177 -12.22 -25.15 -8.74
N PHE A 178 -11.56 -25.96 -7.92
CA PHE A 178 -10.17 -26.37 -8.07
C PHE A 178 -10.15 -27.88 -8.35
N ALA A 179 -9.03 -28.40 -8.83
CA ALA A 179 -8.93 -29.84 -9.12
C ALA A 179 -9.16 -30.73 -7.87
N ASP A 180 -8.79 -30.22 -6.69
CA ASP A 180 -8.84 -30.95 -5.41
C ASP A 180 -10.02 -30.56 -4.51
N GLN A 181 -10.70 -29.46 -4.78
CA GLN A 181 -11.83 -28.98 -3.96
C GLN A 181 -12.71 -27.97 -4.70
N SER A 182 -13.94 -27.80 -4.22
CA SER A 182 -14.83 -26.71 -4.60
C SER A 182 -15.13 -25.85 -3.38
N VAL A 183 -15.20 -24.53 -3.56
CA VAL A 183 -15.55 -23.59 -2.49
C VAL A 183 -16.64 -22.63 -2.95
N VAL A 184 -17.35 -22.06 -2.00
CA VAL A 184 -18.32 -20.99 -2.26
C VAL A 184 -17.65 -19.64 -2.01
N ALA A 185 -17.58 -18.81 -3.03
CA ALA A 185 -17.19 -17.41 -2.89
C ALA A 185 -18.41 -16.59 -2.51
N VAL A 186 -18.41 -16.02 -1.32
CA VAL A 186 -19.50 -15.18 -0.80
C VAL A 186 -19.05 -13.73 -0.78
N PRO A 187 -19.75 -12.82 -1.49
CA PRO A 187 -19.34 -11.41 -1.53
C PRO A 187 -19.85 -10.64 -0.32
N TYR A 188 -18.96 -9.79 0.17
CA TYR A 188 -19.25 -8.74 1.14
C TYR A 188 -19.00 -7.39 0.46
N ASP A 189 -20.04 -6.57 0.38
CA ASP A 189 -20.00 -5.26 -0.28
C ASP A 189 -19.80 -4.16 0.75
N MET A 190 -18.75 -3.35 0.59
CA MET A 190 -18.44 -2.18 1.40
C MET A 190 -18.67 -0.90 0.58
N PRO A 191 -19.40 0.11 1.09
CA PRO A 191 -19.57 1.38 0.40
C PRO A 191 -18.30 2.22 0.44
N ILE A 192 -17.95 2.82 -0.68
CA ILE A 192 -16.90 3.84 -0.79
C ILE A 192 -17.61 5.19 -0.95
N VAL A 193 -17.67 5.92 0.14
CA VAL A 193 -18.44 7.17 0.22
C VAL A 193 -17.65 8.32 -0.42
N ALA A 194 -18.28 9.01 -1.35
CA ALA A 194 -17.72 10.17 -2.03
C ALA A 194 -17.70 11.42 -1.14
N TYR A 195 -16.72 12.30 -1.36
CA TYR A 195 -16.69 13.63 -0.75
C TYR A 195 -17.43 14.63 -1.64
N GLY A 196 -18.46 15.26 -1.06
CA GLY A 196 -19.18 16.36 -1.71
C GLY A 196 -20.06 15.98 -2.91
N THR A 197 -20.23 14.69 -3.23
CA THR A 197 -21.12 14.17 -4.27
C THR A 197 -22.03 13.07 -3.73
N ARG A 198 -23.02 12.67 -4.52
CA ARG A 198 -23.94 11.59 -4.12
C ARG A 198 -23.47 10.20 -4.55
N ASN A 199 -22.37 10.11 -5.29
CA ASN A 199 -21.88 8.82 -5.76
C ASN A 199 -21.31 7.98 -4.61
N ILE A 200 -21.63 6.70 -4.57
CA ILE A 200 -21.08 5.73 -3.63
C ILE A 200 -20.58 4.52 -4.43
N GLY A 201 -19.27 4.36 -4.49
CA GLY A 201 -18.63 3.19 -5.11
C GLY A 201 -18.82 1.93 -4.27
N THR A 202 -18.49 0.78 -4.83
CA THR A 202 -18.56 -0.51 -4.16
C THR A 202 -17.20 -1.17 -4.14
N LEU A 203 -16.76 -1.58 -2.94
CA LEU A 203 -15.67 -2.54 -2.77
C LEU A 203 -16.28 -3.90 -2.46
N ARG A 204 -16.19 -4.85 -3.42
CA ARG A 204 -16.65 -6.22 -3.27
C ARG A 204 -15.51 -7.14 -2.88
N LEU A 205 -15.58 -7.69 -1.68
CA LEU A 205 -14.58 -8.58 -1.12
C LEU A 205 -15.15 -9.98 -0.98
N TRP A 206 -14.43 -10.97 -1.53
CA TRP A 206 -14.86 -12.36 -1.54
C TRP A 206 -14.33 -13.13 -0.34
N GLN A 207 -15.21 -13.80 0.40
CA GLN A 207 -14.88 -14.74 1.47
C GLN A 207 -15.12 -16.18 0.99
N ALA A 208 -14.14 -17.05 1.21
CA ALA A 208 -14.27 -18.45 0.87
C ALA A 208 -14.99 -19.22 1.99
N GLU A 209 -15.99 -19.98 1.61
CA GLU A 209 -16.76 -20.84 2.49
C GLU A 209 -16.86 -22.26 1.90
N PRO A 210 -17.03 -23.31 2.72
CA PRO A 210 -17.15 -24.66 2.23
C PRO A 210 -18.48 -24.88 1.49
N VAL A 211 -18.49 -25.79 0.51
CA VAL A 211 -19.74 -26.25 -0.11
C VAL A 211 -20.54 -27.08 0.90
N ASN A 212 -19.85 -27.97 1.63
CA ASN A 212 -20.42 -28.75 2.71
C ASN A 212 -19.78 -28.29 4.03
N THR A 213 -20.59 -27.76 4.94
CA THR A 213 -20.10 -27.11 6.15
C THR A 213 -19.59 -28.09 7.20
N PHE A 214 -20.13 -29.31 7.27
CA PHE A 214 -19.87 -30.21 8.38
C PHE A 214 -20.24 -31.65 8.04
N ASP A 215 -19.35 -32.59 8.28
CA ASP A 215 -19.62 -34.03 8.13
C ASP A 215 -20.10 -34.62 9.47
N PHE A 216 -21.42 -34.70 9.60
CA PHE A 216 -22.07 -35.18 10.83
C PHE A 216 -21.77 -36.66 11.12
N LEU A 217 -21.54 -37.48 10.10
CA LEU A 217 -21.22 -38.89 10.26
C LEU A 217 -19.81 -39.07 10.86
N LYS A 218 -18.83 -38.33 10.35
CA LYS A 218 -17.48 -38.34 10.93
C LYS A 218 -17.47 -37.82 12.37
N PHE A 219 -18.22 -36.74 12.63
CA PHE A 219 -18.31 -36.19 13.98
C PHE A 219 -18.88 -37.21 14.98
N ASN A 220 -19.96 -37.91 14.60
CA ASN A 220 -20.54 -38.97 15.43
C ASN A 220 -19.61 -40.19 15.61
N ALA A 221 -18.73 -40.44 14.65
CA ALA A 221 -17.66 -41.44 14.74
C ALA A 221 -16.45 -40.96 15.55
N GLN A 222 -16.53 -39.79 16.22
CA GLN A 222 -15.47 -39.16 17.00
C GLN A 222 -14.24 -38.71 16.18
N ASP A 223 -14.37 -38.62 14.86
CA ASP A 223 -13.38 -38.04 13.96
C ASP A 223 -13.61 -36.54 13.79
N TYR A 224 -13.42 -35.79 14.87
CA TYR A 224 -13.76 -34.36 14.96
C TYR A 224 -12.98 -33.49 13.99
N VAL A 225 -11.72 -33.82 13.71
CA VAL A 225 -10.85 -33.06 12.81
C VAL A 225 -11.32 -33.20 11.36
N ASN A 226 -11.52 -34.44 10.90
CA ASN A 226 -11.97 -34.68 9.54
C ASN A 226 -13.44 -34.31 9.30
N ALA A 227 -14.24 -34.20 10.37
CA ALA A 227 -15.60 -33.66 10.28
C ALA A 227 -15.64 -32.18 9.80
N SER A 228 -14.57 -31.41 10.04
CA SER A 228 -14.45 -29.99 9.68
C SER A 228 -13.38 -29.72 8.62
N ILE A 229 -12.73 -30.73 8.05
CA ILE A 229 -11.57 -30.55 7.17
C ILE A 229 -11.90 -29.73 5.90
N GLU A 230 -13.08 -29.92 5.30
CA GLU A 230 -13.53 -29.15 4.14
C GLU A 230 -13.73 -27.68 4.47
N GLN A 231 -14.28 -27.39 5.67
CA GLN A 231 -14.41 -26.03 6.14
C GLN A 231 -13.04 -25.35 6.31
N ILE A 232 -12.09 -26.05 6.96
CA ILE A 232 -10.74 -25.53 7.19
C ILE A 232 -10.06 -25.20 5.86
N LYS A 233 -10.07 -26.16 4.91
CA LYS A 233 -9.45 -25.97 3.59
C LYS A 233 -10.10 -24.84 2.78
N ALA A 234 -11.41 -24.65 2.86
CA ALA A 234 -12.09 -23.58 2.17
C ALA A 234 -11.74 -22.22 2.80
N GLU A 235 -11.83 -22.11 4.14
CA GLU A 235 -11.53 -20.87 4.86
C GLU A 235 -10.07 -20.45 4.70
N ASP A 236 -9.12 -21.37 4.57
CA ASP A 236 -7.69 -21.06 4.37
C ASP A 236 -7.45 -20.18 3.14
N ILE A 237 -8.27 -20.29 2.09
CA ILE A 237 -8.14 -19.48 0.87
C ILE A 237 -8.31 -17.98 1.17
N SER A 238 -9.20 -17.61 2.09
CA SER A 238 -9.42 -16.22 2.49
C SER A 238 -9.00 -15.91 3.93
N ARG A 239 -8.16 -16.76 4.54
CA ARG A 239 -7.81 -16.64 5.96
C ARG A 239 -6.79 -15.55 6.22
N VAL A 240 -5.67 -15.55 5.50
CA VAL A 240 -4.52 -14.67 5.76
C VAL A 240 -4.02 -14.02 4.48
N LEU A 241 -3.75 -12.72 4.55
CA LEU A 241 -3.08 -11.96 3.49
C LEU A 241 -1.60 -12.40 3.40
N TYR A 242 -1.15 -12.80 2.22
CA TYR A 242 0.23 -13.24 1.94
C TYR A 242 0.72 -14.34 2.90
N PRO A 243 0.13 -15.54 2.85
CA PRO A 243 0.69 -16.68 3.57
C PRO A 243 2.11 -16.95 3.09
N ASN A 244 2.94 -17.52 3.97
CA ASN A 244 4.30 -17.92 3.61
C ASN A 244 4.26 -18.90 2.45
N ASP A 245 5.09 -18.69 1.42
CA ASP A 245 5.18 -19.45 0.20
C ASP A 245 6.57 -20.06 -0.05
N ASP A 246 7.33 -20.28 1.03
CA ASP A 246 8.64 -20.96 0.94
C ASP A 246 8.48 -22.43 0.54
N THR A 247 7.35 -23.06 0.88
CA THR A 247 7.02 -24.44 0.52
C THR A 247 6.09 -24.52 -0.69
N ARG A 248 5.96 -25.73 -1.27
CA ARG A 248 5.03 -25.99 -2.37
C ARG A 248 3.58 -25.74 -1.95
N GLU A 249 3.19 -26.15 -0.74
CA GLU A 249 1.85 -25.97 -0.18
C GLU A 249 1.50 -24.49 -0.05
N GLY A 250 2.45 -23.67 0.44
CA GLY A 250 2.27 -22.23 0.54
C GLY A 250 2.10 -21.58 -0.83
N LYS A 251 2.87 -22.01 -1.85
CA LYS A 251 2.69 -21.55 -3.24
C LYS A 251 1.33 -21.93 -3.80
N ILE A 252 0.88 -23.17 -3.58
CA ILE A 252 -0.46 -23.62 -4.00
C ILE A 252 -1.55 -22.75 -3.34
N LEU A 253 -1.45 -22.49 -2.05
CA LEU A 253 -2.42 -21.66 -1.34
C LEU A 253 -2.46 -20.22 -1.92
N ARG A 254 -1.30 -19.58 -2.14
CA ARG A 254 -1.25 -18.27 -2.78
C ARG A 254 -1.83 -18.26 -4.19
N PHE A 255 -1.56 -19.30 -4.96
CA PHE A 255 -2.12 -19.43 -6.32
C PHE A 255 -3.65 -19.60 -6.27
N LYS A 256 -4.16 -20.42 -5.33
CA LYS A 256 -5.61 -20.55 -5.08
C LYS A 256 -6.25 -19.22 -4.67
N GLN A 257 -5.61 -18.42 -3.81
CA GLN A 257 -6.10 -17.10 -3.43
C GLN A 257 -6.27 -16.18 -4.64
N GLN A 258 -5.27 -16.11 -5.51
CA GLN A 258 -5.31 -15.27 -6.72
C GLN A 258 -6.45 -15.71 -7.65
N TYR A 259 -6.53 -17.01 -7.95
CA TYR A 259 -7.60 -17.50 -8.81
C TYR A 259 -9.00 -17.33 -8.19
N PHE A 260 -9.14 -17.58 -6.91
CA PHE A 260 -10.39 -17.51 -6.18
C PHE A 260 -11.10 -16.15 -6.39
N PHE A 261 -10.44 -15.04 -6.08
CA PHE A 261 -11.09 -13.75 -6.21
C PHE A 261 -11.26 -13.31 -7.67
N CYS A 262 -10.32 -13.69 -8.55
CA CYS A 262 -10.41 -13.38 -9.97
C CYS A 262 -11.61 -14.10 -10.61
N ALA A 263 -11.74 -15.40 -10.39
CA ALA A 263 -12.82 -16.22 -10.93
C ALA A 263 -14.21 -15.79 -10.40
N ALA A 264 -14.30 -15.53 -9.08
CA ALA A 264 -15.53 -15.03 -8.47
C ALA A 264 -15.94 -13.66 -9.03
N SER A 265 -14.98 -12.75 -9.20
CA SER A 265 -15.22 -11.41 -9.74
C SER A 265 -15.65 -11.45 -11.20
N LEU A 266 -15.02 -12.27 -12.03
CA LEU A 266 -15.38 -12.43 -13.44
C LEU A 266 -16.77 -13.07 -13.60
N ALA A 267 -17.09 -14.09 -12.81
CA ALA A 267 -18.41 -14.70 -12.81
C ALA A 267 -19.50 -13.66 -12.46
N ASP A 268 -19.26 -12.82 -11.46
CA ASP A 268 -20.16 -11.72 -11.07
C ASP A 268 -20.33 -10.69 -12.21
N ILE A 269 -19.23 -10.26 -12.81
CA ILE A 269 -19.21 -9.27 -13.89
C ILE A 269 -19.96 -9.79 -15.12
N VAL A 270 -19.68 -11.03 -15.56
CA VAL A 270 -20.34 -11.66 -16.71
C VAL A 270 -21.84 -11.85 -16.44
N LYS A 271 -22.21 -12.36 -15.25
CA LYS A 271 -23.61 -12.51 -14.81
C LYS A 271 -24.35 -11.18 -14.89
N LYS A 272 -23.79 -10.11 -14.35
CA LYS A 272 -24.41 -8.77 -14.36
C LYS A 272 -24.47 -8.16 -15.76
N HIS A 273 -23.47 -8.36 -16.59
CA HIS A 273 -23.45 -7.91 -17.98
C HIS A 273 -24.61 -8.55 -18.77
N LYS A 274 -24.77 -9.87 -18.67
CA LYS A 274 -25.87 -10.62 -19.32
C LYS A 274 -27.24 -10.24 -18.74
N ALA A 275 -27.35 -10.10 -17.43
CA ALA A 275 -28.60 -9.69 -16.78
C ALA A 275 -29.08 -8.29 -17.18
N ALA A 276 -28.13 -7.40 -17.55
CA ALA A 276 -28.42 -6.08 -18.12
C ALA A 276 -28.83 -6.14 -19.61
N GLY A 277 -28.84 -7.31 -20.24
CA GLY A 277 -29.18 -7.51 -21.64
C GLY A 277 -28.08 -7.13 -22.63
N TYR A 278 -26.82 -7.01 -22.17
CA TYR A 278 -25.70 -6.67 -23.03
C TYR A 278 -25.12 -7.90 -23.72
N ASP A 279 -24.64 -7.70 -24.96
CA ASP A 279 -23.98 -8.71 -25.77
C ASP A 279 -22.61 -9.08 -25.20
N ILE A 280 -22.40 -10.38 -24.89
CA ILE A 280 -21.16 -10.86 -24.29
C ILE A 280 -19.95 -10.69 -25.23
N GLU A 281 -20.13 -10.73 -26.55
CA GLU A 281 -19.06 -10.49 -27.52
C GLU A 281 -18.55 -9.04 -27.48
N LYS A 282 -19.33 -8.13 -26.89
CA LYS A 282 -19.04 -6.71 -26.69
C LYS A 282 -18.79 -6.36 -25.22
N LEU A 283 -18.39 -7.32 -24.41
CA LEU A 283 -18.11 -7.11 -22.98
C LEU A 283 -17.22 -5.88 -22.76
N TYR A 284 -16.15 -5.73 -23.57
CA TYR A 284 -15.19 -4.63 -23.52
C TYR A 284 -15.79 -3.24 -23.80
N GLU A 285 -16.98 -3.13 -24.38
CA GLU A 285 -17.66 -1.83 -24.56
C GLU A 285 -18.29 -1.31 -23.25
N LYS A 286 -18.62 -2.21 -22.32
CA LYS A 286 -19.27 -1.90 -21.05
C LYS A 286 -18.38 -2.09 -19.85
N VAL A 287 -17.33 -2.90 -19.95
CA VAL A 287 -16.47 -3.27 -18.85
C VAL A 287 -15.00 -3.11 -19.25
N THR A 288 -14.23 -2.47 -18.41
CA THR A 288 -12.76 -2.47 -18.47
C THR A 288 -12.23 -2.91 -17.11
N ILE A 289 -11.22 -3.77 -17.08
CA ILE A 289 -10.67 -4.36 -15.85
C ILE A 289 -9.23 -3.88 -15.71
N GLN A 290 -8.92 -3.25 -14.57
CA GLN A 290 -7.56 -2.87 -14.24
C GLN A 290 -6.94 -3.90 -13.32
N LEU A 291 -5.81 -4.48 -13.74
CA LEU A 291 -5.03 -5.44 -12.96
C LEU A 291 -3.98 -4.69 -12.13
N ASN A 292 -4.15 -4.71 -10.80
CA ASN A 292 -3.23 -4.09 -9.86
C ASN A 292 -2.09 -5.06 -9.53
N ASP A 293 -0.96 -4.91 -10.23
CA ASP A 293 0.18 -5.82 -10.29
C ASP A 293 -0.16 -7.16 -10.97
N THR A 294 0.70 -8.17 -10.79
CA THR A 294 0.57 -9.49 -11.41
C THR A 294 -0.41 -10.42 -10.68
N HIS A 295 -0.74 -10.13 -9.43
CA HIS A 295 -1.60 -10.98 -8.61
C HIS A 295 -2.95 -11.33 -9.28
N PRO A 296 -3.66 -10.41 -9.97
CA PRO A 296 -4.90 -10.74 -10.66
C PRO A 296 -4.74 -11.17 -12.11
N VAL A 297 -3.53 -11.38 -12.64
CA VAL A 297 -3.32 -11.70 -14.06
C VAL A 297 -3.95 -13.03 -14.47
N ILE A 298 -4.12 -13.98 -13.54
CA ILE A 298 -4.82 -15.23 -13.78
C ILE A 298 -6.30 -15.03 -14.22
N SER A 299 -6.84 -13.84 -14.03
CA SER A 299 -8.16 -13.46 -14.55
C SER A 299 -8.23 -13.45 -16.08
N ILE A 300 -7.09 -13.28 -16.78
CA ILE A 300 -7.03 -13.30 -18.24
C ILE A 300 -7.42 -14.67 -18.79
N PRO A 301 -6.71 -15.76 -18.47
CA PRO A 301 -7.10 -17.08 -18.95
C PRO A 301 -8.45 -17.53 -18.40
N GLU A 302 -8.86 -17.08 -17.20
CA GLU A 302 -10.19 -17.40 -16.66
C GLU A 302 -11.31 -16.74 -17.47
N LEU A 303 -11.18 -15.47 -17.88
CA LEU A 303 -12.18 -14.85 -18.75
C LEU A 303 -12.28 -15.58 -20.09
N ILE A 304 -11.14 -15.96 -20.68
CA ILE A 304 -11.13 -16.73 -21.94
C ILE A 304 -11.84 -18.08 -21.73
N ARG A 305 -11.57 -18.81 -20.63
CA ARG A 305 -12.27 -20.05 -20.30
C ARG A 305 -13.79 -19.85 -20.19
N ILE A 306 -14.22 -18.82 -19.44
CA ILE A 306 -15.66 -18.50 -19.32
C ILE A 306 -16.29 -18.26 -20.70
N LEU A 307 -15.63 -17.48 -21.56
CA LEU A 307 -16.15 -17.15 -22.88
C LEU A 307 -16.20 -18.35 -23.82
N VAL A 308 -15.22 -19.26 -23.73
CA VAL A 308 -15.18 -20.48 -24.54
C VAL A 308 -16.15 -21.53 -24.00
N ASP A 309 -16.01 -21.92 -22.74
CA ASP A 309 -16.70 -23.08 -22.17
C ASP A 309 -18.17 -22.79 -21.81
N ASN A 310 -18.43 -21.57 -21.28
CA ASN A 310 -19.78 -21.23 -20.81
C ASN A 310 -20.60 -20.44 -21.85
N GLU A 311 -19.96 -19.65 -22.70
CA GLU A 311 -20.62 -18.80 -23.69
C GLU A 311 -20.48 -19.34 -25.13
N GLY A 312 -19.66 -20.36 -25.36
CA GLY A 312 -19.50 -21.06 -26.64
C GLY A 312 -18.76 -20.28 -27.73
N LEU A 313 -17.95 -19.29 -27.36
CA LEU A 313 -17.14 -18.54 -28.33
C LEU A 313 -15.90 -19.30 -28.75
N SER A 314 -15.35 -18.99 -29.94
CA SER A 314 -14.02 -19.50 -30.29
C SER A 314 -12.93 -18.92 -29.40
N PHE A 315 -11.81 -19.64 -29.26
CA PHE A 315 -10.66 -19.16 -28.48
C PHE A 315 -10.13 -17.82 -29.03
N GLU A 316 -10.03 -17.66 -30.35
CA GLU A 316 -9.54 -16.43 -30.98
C GLU A 316 -10.43 -15.23 -30.63
N LYS A 317 -11.76 -15.42 -30.65
CA LYS A 317 -12.72 -14.37 -30.29
C LYS A 317 -12.64 -14.05 -28.81
N ALA A 318 -12.53 -15.05 -27.96
CA ALA A 318 -12.38 -14.88 -26.51
C ALA A 318 -11.07 -14.13 -26.15
N LEU A 319 -9.96 -14.49 -26.82
CA LEU A 319 -8.67 -13.78 -26.66
C LEU A 319 -8.77 -12.32 -27.13
N GLU A 320 -9.44 -12.03 -28.23
CA GLU A 320 -9.67 -10.66 -28.70
C GLU A 320 -10.43 -9.83 -27.66
N ILE A 321 -11.52 -10.40 -27.11
CA ILE A 321 -12.33 -9.75 -26.07
C ILE A 321 -11.47 -9.49 -24.81
N ALA A 322 -10.70 -10.47 -24.36
CA ALA A 322 -9.81 -10.33 -23.21
C ALA A 322 -8.79 -9.19 -23.43
N LYS A 323 -8.10 -9.16 -24.58
CA LYS A 323 -7.14 -8.10 -24.92
C LYS A 323 -7.74 -6.69 -24.87
N LYS A 324 -9.03 -6.53 -25.16
CA LYS A 324 -9.74 -5.25 -25.12
C LYS A 324 -10.35 -4.92 -23.74
N THR A 325 -10.51 -5.92 -22.86
CA THR A 325 -11.13 -5.76 -21.54
C THR A 325 -10.10 -5.42 -20.46
N PHE A 326 -8.91 -6.03 -20.51
CA PHE A 326 -7.91 -5.90 -19.47
C PHE A 326 -6.92 -4.75 -19.72
N ASN A 327 -6.44 -4.17 -18.61
CA ASN A 327 -5.30 -3.27 -18.54
C ASN A 327 -4.42 -3.66 -17.36
N TYR A 328 -3.12 -3.44 -17.47
CA TYR A 328 -2.14 -3.90 -16.50
C TYR A 328 -1.31 -2.75 -15.94
N THR A 329 -1.28 -2.63 -14.62
CA THR A 329 -0.36 -1.76 -13.89
C THR A 329 0.78 -2.58 -13.30
N ASN A 330 2.02 -2.27 -13.68
CA ASN A 330 3.21 -2.86 -13.09
C ASN A 330 3.66 -2.05 -11.87
N HIS A 331 3.99 -2.72 -10.76
CA HIS A 331 4.53 -2.10 -9.55
C HIS A 331 5.94 -2.57 -9.22
N THR A 332 6.56 -3.37 -10.09
CA THR A 332 7.85 -4.01 -9.85
C THR A 332 8.90 -3.46 -10.79
N VAL A 333 10.05 -3.06 -10.25
CA VAL A 333 11.18 -2.55 -11.05
C VAL A 333 12.18 -3.66 -11.38
N MET A 334 12.38 -4.61 -10.45
CA MET A 334 13.39 -5.65 -10.59
C MET A 334 12.86 -6.83 -11.41
N ALA A 335 13.53 -7.16 -12.52
CA ALA A 335 13.11 -8.25 -13.41
C ALA A 335 13.03 -9.62 -12.71
N GLU A 336 13.93 -9.88 -11.76
CA GLU A 336 13.96 -11.11 -10.95
C GLU A 336 12.77 -11.24 -10.00
N ALA A 337 12.19 -10.12 -9.57
CA ALA A 337 11.01 -10.08 -8.69
C ALA A 337 9.68 -10.20 -9.45
N MET A 338 9.70 -10.30 -10.79
CA MET A 338 8.51 -10.53 -11.60
C MET A 338 7.91 -11.89 -11.30
N GLU A 339 6.61 -11.93 -10.99
CA GLU A 339 5.91 -13.15 -10.58
C GLU A 339 5.90 -14.23 -11.67
N LYS A 340 6.19 -15.45 -11.24
CA LYS A 340 6.21 -16.65 -12.08
C LYS A 340 5.52 -17.80 -11.33
N TRP A 341 4.76 -18.61 -12.05
CA TRP A 341 4.13 -19.79 -11.49
C TRP A 341 4.64 -21.06 -12.18
N GLY A 342 4.99 -22.07 -11.41
CA GLY A 342 5.36 -23.40 -11.94
C GLY A 342 4.21 -23.99 -12.75
N LEU A 343 4.49 -24.45 -13.96
CA LEU A 343 3.50 -25.12 -14.82
C LEU A 343 2.88 -26.35 -14.15
N ASP A 344 3.67 -27.06 -13.33
CA ASP A 344 3.23 -28.18 -12.53
C ASP A 344 2.15 -27.79 -11.52
N ILE A 345 2.33 -26.66 -10.83
CA ILE A 345 1.34 -26.12 -9.89
C ILE A 345 0.07 -25.71 -10.64
N VAL A 346 0.21 -24.97 -11.76
CA VAL A 346 -0.94 -24.53 -12.55
C VAL A 346 -1.75 -25.75 -13.03
N LYS A 347 -1.09 -26.76 -13.57
CA LYS A 347 -1.74 -27.98 -14.06
C LYS A 347 -2.41 -28.79 -12.95
N GLU A 348 -1.76 -28.88 -11.78
CA GLU A 348 -2.30 -29.61 -10.63
C GLU A 348 -3.54 -28.94 -10.05
N VAL A 349 -3.51 -27.62 -9.91
CA VAL A 349 -4.57 -26.86 -9.22
C VAL A 349 -5.71 -26.50 -10.16
N LEU A 350 -5.41 -26.16 -11.42
CA LEU A 350 -6.32 -25.60 -12.42
C LEU A 350 -6.04 -26.16 -13.82
N PRO A 351 -6.32 -27.43 -14.11
CA PRO A 351 -5.99 -28.06 -15.39
C PRO A 351 -6.64 -27.36 -16.60
N GLU A 352 -7.86 -26.86 -16.50
CA GLU A 352 -8.55 -26.12 -17.57
C GLU A 352 -7.84 -24.79 -17.88
N ILE A 353 -7.38 -24.07 -16.85
CA ILE A 353 -6.62 -22.83 -17.00
C ILE A 353 -5.23 -23.10 -17.59
N TYR A 354 -4.62 -24.21 -17.22
CA TYR A 354 -3.35 -24.63 -17.81
C TYR A 354 -3.48 -24.76 -19.33
N ASP A 355 -4.53 -25.42 -19.83
CA ASP A 355 -4.77 -25.58 -21.26
C ASP A 355 -5.02 -24.26 -21.98
N ILE A 356 -5.75 -23.33 -21.36
CA ILE A 356 -5.94 -21.98 -21.91
C ILE A 356 -4.61 -21.18 -21.95
N ILE A 357 -3.77 -21.30 -20.94
CA ILE A 357 -2.45 -20.62 -20.92
C ILE A 357 -1.56 -21.16 -22.04
N LEU A 358 -1.59 -22.48 -22.30
CA LEU A 358 -0.87 -23.06 -23.45
C LEU A 358 -1.36 -22.44 -24.76
N GLN A 359 -2.66 -22.36 -24.98
CA GLN A 359 -3.24 -21.76 -26.20
C GLN A 359 -2.87 -20.28 -26.35
N ILE A 360 -2.87 -19.47 -25.25
CA ILE A 360 -2.42 -18.07 -25.28
C ILE A 360 -0.94 -18.00 -25.71
N ASN A 361 -0.09 -18.87 -25.17
CA ASN A 361 1.31 -18.92 -25.53
C ASN A 361 1.52 -19.31 -27.01
N GLU A 362 0.78 -20.29 -27.52
CA GLU A 362 0.80 -20.70 -28.94
C GLU A 362 0.32 -19.58 -29.86
N ALA A 363 -0.77 -18.88 -29.49
CA ALA A 363 -1.25 -17.72 -30.24
C ALA A 363 -0.21 -16.60 -30.34
N PHE A 364 0.49 -16.30 -29.22
CA PHE A 364 1.60 -15.36 -29.24
C PHE A 364 2.72 -15.80 -30.18
N VAL A 365 3.17 -17.03 -30.09
CA VAL A 365 4.24 -17.58 -30.93
C VAL A 365 3.85 -17.50 -32.42
N ALA A 366 2.62 -17.89 -32.76
CA ALA A 366 2.10 -17.81 -34.12
C ALA A 366 2.05 -16.35 -34.64
N GLU A 367 1.60 -15.41 -33.79
CA GLU A 367 1.59 -13.97 -34.14
C GLU A 367 3.01 -13.42 -34.39
N MET A 368 3.99 -13.86 -33.56
CA MET A 368 5.38 -13.42 -33.72
C MET A 368 6.02 -13.96 -34.99
N TYR A 369 5.76 -15.22 -35.35
CA TYR A 369 6.24 -15.79 -36.63
C TYR A 369 5.57 -15.12 -37.83
N ALA A 370 4.29 -14.77 -37.73
CA ALA A 370 3.60 -14.01 -38.79
C ALA A 370 4.15 -12.58 -38.99
N LYS A 371 4.87 -12.06 -37.99
CA LYS A 371 5.60 -10.77 -38.03
C LYS A 371 7.08 -10.95 -38.35
N ASP A 372 7.51 -12.10 -38.84
CA ASP A 372 8.88 -12.43 -39.18
C ASP A 372 9.88 -12.26 -38.02
N MET A 373 9.43 -12.44 -36.79
CA MET A 373 10.31 -12.34 -35.61
C MET A 373 11.29 -13.55 -35.59
N PRO A 374 12.58 -13.31 -35.34
CA PRO A 374 13.55 -14.40 -35.19
C PRO A 374 13.17 -15.37 -34.07
N LYS A 375 13.33 -16.68 -34.32
CA LYS A 375 12.99 -17.75 -33.36
C LYS A 375 13.58 -17.51 -31.97
N GLY A 376 14.85 -17.16 -31.85
CA GLY A 376 15.51 -16.93 -30.56
C GLY A 376 14.88 -15.78 -29.79
N LYS A 377 14.44 -14.72 -30.46
CA LYS A 377 13.72 -13.59 -29.79
C LYS A 377 12.30 -14.01 -29.38
N THR A 378 11.58 -14.75 -30.22
CA THR A 378 10.28 -15.31 -29.90
C THR A 378 10.38 -16.26 -28.70
N ASP A 379 11.36 -17.16 -28.66
CA ASP A 379 11.60 -18.09 -27.56
C ASP A 379 11.92 -17.36 -26.23
N TYR A 380 12.61 -16.23 -26.27
CA TYR A 380 12.88 -15.40 -25.09
C TYR A 380 11.61 -14.68 -24.60
N MET A 381 10.80 -14.18 -25.53
CA MET A 381 9.62 -13.37 -25.19
C MET A 381 8.39 -14.21 -24.82
N LYS A 382 8.29 -15.48 -25.26
CA LYS A 382 7.11 -16.30 -24.95
C LYS A 382 6.81 -16.38 -23.45
N MET A 383 5.55 -16.57 -23.10
CA MET A 383 5.06 -16.53 -21.72
C MET A 383 5.50 -17.74 -20.92
N ILE A 384 5.69 -18.88 -21.58
CA ILE A 384 6.12 -20.14 -20.97
C ILE A 384 7.58 -20.39 -21.31
N SER A 385 8.43 -20.43 -20.32
CA SER A 385 9.83 -20.84 -20.47
C SER A 385 10.38 -21.37 -19.15
N GLY A 386 11.33 -22.33 -19.21
CA GLY A 386 11.96 -22.90 -18.01
C GLY A 386 10.98 -23.58 -17.04
N GLY A 387 9.88 -24.13 -17.54
CA GLY A 387 8.87 -24.80 -16.70
C GLY A 387 7.96 -23.86 -15.90
N VAL A 388 7.99 -22.57 -16.20
CA VAL A 388 7.15 -21.56 -15.50
C VAL A 388 6.36 -20.69 -16.48
N VAL A 389 5.25 -20.12 -15.98
CA VAL A 389 4.48 -19.06 -16.63
C VAL A 389 4.96 -17.71 -16.09
N HIS A 390 5.33 -16.80 -17.00
CA HIS A 390 5.70 -15.42 -16.70
C HIS A 390 4.46 -14.51 -16.72
N MET A 391 3.93 -14.16 -15.57
CA MET A 391 2.66 -13.44 -15.46
C MET A 391 2.70 -12.06 -16.11
N ALA A 392 3.77 -11.30 -15.94
CA ALA A 392 3.91 -9.98 -16.55
C ALA A 392 3.91 -10.04 -18.10
N LYS A 393 4.54 -11.04 -18.69
CA LYS A 393 4.53 -11.24 -20.15
C LYS A 393 3.10 -11.50 -20.67
N MET A 394 2.35 -12.35 -19.97
CA MET A 394 0.95 -12.61 -20.31
C MET A 394 0.09 -11.35 -20.15
N ALA A 395 0.31 -10.60 -19.09
CA ALA A 395 -0.41 -9.35 -18.84
C ALA A 395 -0.18 -8.31 -19.94
N VAL A 396 1.06 -8.09 -20.37
CA VAL A 396 1.37 -7.14 -21.45
C VAL A 396 0.76 -7.58 -22.77
N TYR A 397 0.85 -8.87 -23.10
CA TYR A 397 0.28 -9.39 -24.36
C TYR A 397 -1.25 -9.27 -24.40
N CYS A 398 -1.91 -9.65 -23.31
CA CYS A 398 -3.36 -9.75 -23.24
C CYS A 398 -4.07 -8.51 -22.64
N SER A 399 -3.40 -7.36 -22.61
CA SER A 399 -4.02 -6.09 -22.17
C SER A 399 -4.03 -5.04 -23.29
N SER A 400 -4.94 -4.06 -23.18
CA SER A 400 -4.96 -2.88 -24.05
C SER A 400 -3.81 -1.94 -23.69
N TYR A 401 -3.57 -1.71 -22.41
CA TYR A 401 -2.55 -0.80 -21.88
C TYR A 401 -1.77 -1.43 -20.75
N THR A 402 -0.50 -1.06 -20.67
CA THR A 402 0.43 -1.38 -19.58
C THR A 402 1.00 -0.08 -19.07
N ASN A 403 0.91 0.19 -17.77
CA ASN A 403 1.48 1.42 -17.22
C ASN A 403 2.45 1.17 -16.07
N GLY A 404 3.47 2.03 -16.00
CA GLY A 404 4.26 2.26 -14.81
C GLY A 404 3.57 3.25 -13.87
N VAL A 405 4.14 3.46 -12.68
CA VAL A 405 3.51 4.20 -11.56
C VAL A 405 4.28 5.45 -11.14
N ALA A 406 5.36 5.76 -11.83
CA ALA A 406 6.14 7.01 -11.77
C ALA A 406 6.88 7.18 -13.10
N ALA A 407 7.30 8.41 -13.42
CA ALA A 407 7.97 8.70 -14.68
C ALA A 407 9.26 7.86 -14.84
N LEU A 408 10.14 7.86 -13.84
CA LEU A 408 11.36 7.06 -13.85
C LEU A 408 11.06 5.56 -13.99
N HIS A 409 10.10 5.03 -13.24
CA HIS A 409 9.69 3.64 -13.32
C HIS A 409 9.24 3.25 -14.74
N THR A 410 8.44 4.10 -15.37
CA THR A 410 7.94 3.86 -16.72
C THR A 410 9.09 3.81 -17.74
N GLU A 411 10.09 4.67 -17.60
CA GLU A 411 11.27 4.64 -18.46
C GLU A 411 12.12 3.38 -18.24
N ILE A 412 12.27 2.92 -16.97
CA ILE A 412 12.94 1.64 -16.66
C ILE A 412 12.17 0.47 -17.31
N LEU A 413 10.84 0.45 -17.25
CA LEU A 413 10.03 -0.58 -17.92
C LEU A 413 10.27 -0.59 -19.43
N LYS A 414 10.29 0.58 -20.08
CA LYS A 414 10.46 0.72 -21.54
C LYS A 414 11.87 0.38 -22.02
N ASN A 415 12.89 0.74 -21.24
CA ASN A 415 14.27 0.68 -21.71
C ASN A 415 15.04 -0.55 -21.18
N ASP A 416 14.54 -1.21 -20.12
CA ASP A 416 15.18 -2.35 -19.49
C ASP A 416 14.19 -3.52 -19.30
N VAL A 417 13.34 -3.49 -18.30
CA VAL A 417 12.58 -4.64 -17.78
C VAL A 417 11.64 -5.25 -18.83
N LEU A 418 10.93 -4.44 -19.60
CA LEU A 418 9.97 -4.84 -20.65
C LEU A 418 10.37 -4.28 -22.02
N LYS A 419 11.66 -4.01 -22.25
CA LYS A 419 12.19 -3.38 -23.46
C LYS A 419 11.71 -4.04 -24.74
N ASP A 420 11.80 -5.35 -24.86
CA ASP A 420 11.38 -6.08 -26.05
C ASP A 420 9.88 -5.98 -26.30
N TRP A 421 9.10 -5.95 -25.23
CA TRP A 421 7.65 -5.75 -25.28
C TRP A 421 7.28 -4.32 -25.69
N TYR A 422 8.03 -3.32 -25.18
CA TYR A 422 7.87 -1.93 -25.60
C TYR A 422 8.22 -1.72 -27.07
N GLN A 423 9.31 -2.33 -27.57
CA GLN A 423 9.65 -2.28 -28.98
C GLN A 423 8.57 -2.87 -29.89
N LEU A 424 7.86 -3.89 -29.39
CA LEU A 424 6.84 -4.60 -30.16
C LEU A 424 5.47 -3.91 -30.12
N PHE A 425 5.12 -3.30 -28.98
CA PHE A 425 3.83 -2.67 -28.71
C PHE A 425 3.99 -1.32 -28.00
N PRO A 426 4.69 -0.34 -28.58
CA PRO A 426 5.00 0.93 -27.90
C PRO A 426 3.74 1.71 -27.48
N GLU A 427 2.65 1.57 -28.24
CA GLU A 427 1.37 2.23 -27.99
C GLU A 427 0.67 1.77 -26.71
N LYS A 428 1.01 0.60 -26.19
CA LYS A 428 0.42 0.07 -24.93
C LYS A 428 1.00 0.74 -23.68
N PHE A 429 2.25 1.25 -23.76
CA PHE A 429 2.99 1.69 -22.57
C PHE A 429 2.69 3.14 -22.21
N GLN A 430 2.23 3.34 -20.98
CA GLN A 430 1.90 4.65 -20.44
C GLN A 430 2.51 4.85 -19.05
N ASN A 431 2.64 6.13 -18.64
CA ASN A 431 2.92 6.49 -17.25
C ASN A 431 1.63 6.98 -16.58
N LYS A 432 1.36 6.47 -15.38
CA LYS A 432 0.35 6.99 -14.47
C LYS A 432 1.01 7.20 -13.10
N THR A 433 1.61 8.36 -12.90
CA THR A 433 2.22 8.69 -11.60
C THR A 433 1.20 8.52 -10.49
N ASN A 434 1.55 7.74 -9.47
CA ASN A 434 0.70 7.50 -8.31
C ASN A 434 0.27 8.79 -7.62
N GLY A 435 -0.75 8.68 -6.82
CA GLY A 435 -1.26 9.75 -5.98
C GLY A 435 -1.91 9.23 -4.71
N ILE A 436 -2.23 10.14 -3.82
CA ILE A 436 -2.87 9.89 -2.53
C ILE A 436 -4.15 10.71 -2.39
N THR A 437 -5.14 10.21 -1.64
CA THR A 437 -6.38 10.96 -1.40
C THR A 437 -6.14 12.12 -0.42
N PRO A 438 -6.46 13.37 -0.81
CA PRO A 438 -6.35 14.51 0.09
C PRO A 438 -7.35 14.44 1.25
N ARG A 439 -8.48 13.74 1.11
CA ARG A 439 -9.46 13.55 2.19
C ARG A 439 -8.81 12.95 3.41
N ARG A 440 -8.25 11.74 3.31
CA ARG A 440 -7.60 11.08 4.44
C ARG A 440 -6.28 11.74 4.83
N TRP A 441 -5.41 12.05 3.85
CA TRP A 441 -4.00 12.36 4.10
C TRP A 441 -3.69 13.81 4.44
N ILE A 442 -4.72 14.68 4.46
CA ILE A 442 -4.60 16.04 5.01
C ILE A 442 -5.92 16.49 5.66
N ALA A 443 -7.06 16.43 4.95
CA ALA A 443 -8.32 16.97 5.49
C ALA A 443 -8.77 16.27 6.77
N LEU A 444 -8.59 14.94 6.86
CA LEU A 444 -8.93 14.15 8.05
C LEU A 444 -7.82 14.19 9.11
N CYS A 445 -6.56 13.87 8.72
CA CYS A 445 -5.49 13.63 9.69
C CYS A 445 -4.81 14.92 10.19
N ASN A 446 -4.93 16.04 9.48
CA ASN A 446 -4.28 17.32 9.82
C ASN A 446 -5.26 18.49 9.77
N LYS A 447 -6.20 18.49 10.71
CA LYS A 447 -7.30 19.49 10.75
C LYS A 447 -6.79 20.92 10.92
N GLU A 448 -5.72 21.11 11.69
CA GLU A 448 -5.13 22.41 11.94
C GLU A 448 -4.53 22.99 10.66
N LEU A 449 -3.78 22.19 9.89
CA LEU A 449 -3.24 22.62 8.60
C LEU A 449 -4.36 22.80 7.56
N SER A 450 -5.35 21.93 7.55
CA SER A 450 -6.52 22.04 6.67
C SER A 450 -7.30 23.34 6.93
N SER A 451 -7.46 23.72 8.19
CA SER A 451 -8.11 24.98 8.58
C SER A 451 -7.32 26.18 8.10
N LEU A 452 -5.99 26.17 8.26
CA LEU A 452 -5.12 27.24 7.76
C LEU A 452 -5.21 27.36 6.22
N ILE A 453 -5.16 26.24 5.50
CA ILE A 453 -5.29 26.24 4.04
C ILE A 453 -6.64 26.79 3.61
N THR A 454 -7.73 26.35 4.22
CA THR A 454 -9.09 26.82 3.92
C THR A 454 -9.24 28.31 4.19
N GLU A 455 -8.70 28.80 5.31
CA GLU A 455 -8.67 30.23 5.64
C GLU A 455 -7.97 31.04 4.54
N GLN A 456 -6.79 30.59 4.09
CA GLN A 456 -5.98 31.34 3.14
C GLN A 456 -6.50 31.28 1.70
N LEU A 457 -7.22 30.20 1.34
CA LEU A 457 -7.86 30.04 0.03
C LEU A 457 -9.29 30.61 -0.01
N GLY A 458 -9.92 30.82 1.15
CA GLY A 458 -11.28 31.33 1.30
C GLY A 458 -12.39 30.27 1.17
N ASP A 459 -12.06 29.05 0.83
CA ASP A 459 -12.99 27.91 0.73
C ASP A 459 -12.27 26.55 0.82
N ASN A 460 -13.04 25.46 0.90
CA ASN A 460 -12.53 24.10 1.04
C ASN A 460 -12.47 23.30 -0.27
N SER A 461 -12.61 23.92 -1.44
CA SER A 461 -12.59 23.22 -2.74
C SER A 461 -11.23 22.62 -3.07
N TRP A 462 -10.17 23.01 -2.38
CA TRP A 462 -8.85 22.41 -2.46
C TRP A 462 -8.85 20.92 -2.06
N VAL A 463 -9.82 20.47 -1.27
CA VAL A 463 -9.96 19.06 -0.85
C VAL A 463 -10.22 18.12 -2.03
N THR A 464 -10.78 18.65 -3.12
CA THR A 464 -11.02 17.96 -4.39
C THR A 464 -10.16 18.48 -5.55
N ASP A 465 -9.39 19.53 -5.33
CA ASP A 465 -8.46 20.12 -6.29
C ASP A 465 -7.17 20.60 -5.60
N LEU A 466 -6.25 19.68 -5.36
CA LEU A 466 -4.97 19.99 -4.71
C LEU A 466 -4.10 20.97 -5.51
N SER A 467 -4.37 21.20 -6.80
CA SER A 467 -3.60 22.17 -7.59
C SER A 467 -3.70 23.59 -7.04
N ARG A 468 -4.77 23.89 -6.31
CA ARG A 468 -5.00 25.17 -5.65
C ARG A 468 -3.97 25.50 -4.57
N LEU A 469 -3.33 24.49 -3.95
CA LEU A 469 -2.29 24.70 -2.95
C LEU A 469 -1.11 25.52 -3.49
N LYS A 470 -0.84 25.43 -4.79
CA LYS A 470 0.23 26.20 -5.44
C LYS A 470 0.08 27.70 -5.26
N THR A 471 -1.13 28.23 -5.14
CA THR A 471 -1.38 29.65 -4.93
C THR A 471 -0.91 30.15 -3.57
N LEU A 472 -0.71 29.25 -2.60
CA LEU A 472 -0.21 29.56 -1.26
C LEU A 472 1.30 29.82 -1.24
N GLU A 473 2.02 29.51 -2.31
CA GLU A 473 3.46 29.81 -2.44
C GLU A 473 3.72 31.33 -2.26
N ARG A 474 2.78 32.19 -2.63
CA ARG A 474 2.85 33.66 -2.40
C ARG A 474 3.09 34.03 -0.93
N LEU A 475 2.70 33.17 0.00
CA LEU A 475 2.79 33.40 1.46
C LEU A 475 4.13 32.92 2.04
N ARG A 476 4.97 32.26 1.25
CA ARG A 476 6.26 31.69 1.69
C ARG A 476 7.22 32.71 2.30
N GLY A 477 7.16 33.97 1.81
CA GLY A 477 7.97 35.09 2.32
C GLY A 477 7.43 35.74 3.60
N ASP A 478 6.20 35.44 4.00
CA ASP A 478 5.57 36.03 5.19
C ASP A 478 6.00 35.28 6.46
N ASN A 479 6.77 35.96 7.31
CA ASN A 479 7.27 35.39 8.56
C ASN A 479 6.14 34.99 9.53
N ASN A 480 5.04 35.77 9.57
CA ASN A 480 3.92 35.45 10.46
C ASN A 480 3.21 34.17 9.99
N MET A 481 3.05 34.02 8.68
CA MET A 481 2.49 32.79 8.11
C MET A 481 3.39 31.59 8.39
N MET A 482 4.70 31.73 8.22
CA MET A 482 5.64 30.66 8.54
C MET A 482 5.62 30.32 10.03
N GLN A 483 5.45 31.31 10.91
CA GLN A 483 5.32 31.03 12.35
C GLN A 483 4.03 30.25 12.64
N ARG A 484 2.89 30.64 12.08
CA ARG A 484 1.63 29.88 12.21
C ARG A 484 1.78 28.44 11.72
N PHE A 485 2.45 28.25 10.61
CA PHE A 485 2.73 26.90 10.09
C PHE A 485 3.64 26.08 11.04
N MET A 486 4.67 26.70 11.59
CA MET A 486 5.54 26.05 12.58
C MET A 486 4.78 25.68 13.86
N ASP A 487 3.88 26.56 14.32
CA ASP A 487 3.05 26.31 15.51
C ASP A 487 2.13 25.10 15.29
N ILE A 488 1.52 24.96 14.09
CA ILE A 488 0.74 23.79 13.71
C ILE A 488 1.62 22.53 13.69
N LYS A 489 2.81 22.60 13.11
CA LYS A 489 3.73 21.46 13.09
C LYS A 489 4.13 21.05 14.51
N GLN A 490 4.40 22.02 15.39
CA GLN A 490 4.71 21.76 16.79
C GLN A 490 3.54 21.08 17.53
N GLU A 491 2.32 21.52 17.27
CA GLU A 491 1.12 20.89 17.84
C GLU A 491 0.98 19.43 17.38
N LYS A 492 1.21 19.14 16.09
CA LYS A 492 1.20 17.76 15.59
C LYS A 492 2.28 16.88 16.24
N LYS A 493 3.45 17.43 16.50
CA LYS A 493 4.52 16.73 17.23
C LYS A 493 4.12 16.46 18.68
N ASN A 494 3.47 17.41 19.36
CA ASN A 494 2.95 17.23 20.71
C ASN A 494 1.88 16.13 20.74
N GLN A 495 0.96 16.13 19.78
CA GLN A 495 -0.08 15.10 19.65
C GLN A 495 0.51 13.71 19.39
N LEU A 496 1.52 13.60 18.51
CA LEU A 496 2.21 12.33 18.27
C LEU A 496 2.95 11.85 19.52
N ALA A 497 3.69 12.73 20.22
CA ALA A 497 4.39 12.39 21.45
C ALA A 497 3.45 11.87 22.55
N ALA A 498 2.30 12.54 22.72
CA ALA A 498 1.26 12.10 23.66
C ALA A 498 0.68 10.73 23.25
N TYR A 499 0.43 10.50 21.96
CA TYR A 499 -0.07 9.24 21.46
C TYR A 499 0.92 8.09 21.65
N MET A 500 2.22 8.31 21.33
CA MET A 500 3.29 7.32 21.53
C MET A 500 3.44 6.95 23.01
N LYS A 501 3.34 7.94 23.89
CA LYS A 501 3.38 7.70 25.35
C LYS A 501 2.19 6.88 25.83
N ALA A 502 0.98 7.20 25.37
CA ALA A 502 -0.24 6.50 25.77
C ALA A 502 -0.30 5.07 25.21
N LYS A 503 0.10 4.88 23.95
CA LYS A 503 -0.02 3.61 23.25
C LYS A 503 1.15 2.65 23.51
N ASP A 504 2.38 3.16 23.43
CA ASP A 504 3.59 2.34 23.42
C ASP A 504 4.47 2.60 24.66
N GLY A 505 4.10 3.53 25.54
CA GLY A 505 4.92 3.93 26.68
C GLY A 505 6.21 4.67 26.30
N ILE A 506 6.28 5.18 25.08
CA ILE A 506 7.49 5.83 24.52
C ILE A 506 7.43 7.33 24.77
N GLU A 507 8.43 7.87 25.48
CA GLU A 507 8.58 9.31 25.69
C GLU A 507 9.58 9.89 24.70
N VAL A 508 9.19 10.97 24.02
CA VAL A 508 10.02 11.73 23.09
C VAL A 508 9.91 13.22 23.33
N ASP A 509 10.96 13.95 23.03
CA ASP A 509 10.98 15.42 23.09
C ASP A 509 10.39 15.99 21.80
N ALA A 510 9.20 16.54 21.86
CA ALA A 510 8.52 17.15 20.72
C ALA A 510 9.22 18.42 20.17
N SER A 511 10.20 18.99 20.87
CA SER A 511 11.04 20.08 20.37
C SER A 511 12.18 19.61 19.47
N SER A 512 12.55 18.31 19.52
CA SER A 512 13.58 17.72 18.69
C SER A 512 13.13 17.62 17.22
N ILE A 513 14.04 17.49 16.28
CA ILE A 513 13.69 17.13 14.89
C ILE A 513 13.06 15.73 14.88
N PHE A 514 11.89 15.59 14.23
CA PHE A 514 11.32 14.26 13.96
C PHE A 514 11.73 13.80 12.56
N ASP A 515 12.73 12.90 12.54
CA ASP A 515 13.23 12.22 11.34
C ASP A 515 12.56 10.85 11.27
N ILE A 516 11.69 10.63 10.26
CA ILE A 516 10.74 9.51 10.24
C ILE A 516 10.93 8.63 9.01
N GLN A 517 11.13 7.33 9.25
CA GLN A 517 11.13 6.28 8.24
C GLN A 517 10.05 5.24 8.54
N ILE A 518 8.91 5.36 7.88
CA ILE A 518 7.77 4.45 8.03
C ILE A 518 7.39 3.82 6.71
N LYS A 519 7.71 2.56 6.57
CA LYS A 519 7.45 1.74 5.37
C LYS A 519 7.70 0.27 5.66
N ARG A 520 7.16 -0.64 4.84
CA ARG A 520 7.48 -2.08 4.91
C ARG A 520 8.99 -2.27 5.00
N LEU A 521 9.45 -3.17 5.86
CA LEU A 521 10.87 -3.47 5.94
C LEU A 521 11.31 -4.35 4.78
N HIS A 522 12.31 -3.87 4.06
CA HIS A 522 12.93 -4.58 2.95
C HIS A 522 14.35 -4.05 2.73
N GLU A 523 15.29 -4.93 2.34
CA GLU A 523 16.69 -4.54 2.15
C GLU A 523 16.87 -3.38 1.15
N TYR A 524 16.10 -3.36 0.02
CA TYR A 524 16.20 -2.27 -0.96
C TYR A 524 15.72 -0.91 -0.46
N LYS A 525 14.84 -0.87 0.56
CA LYS A 525 14.36 0.37 1.21
C LYS A 525 15.38 0.95 2.19
N ARG A 526 16.38 0.19 2.48
CA ARG A 526 17.62 0.52 3.20
C ARG A 526 17.42 1.09 4.61
N GLN A 527 16.48 0.54 5.40
CA GLN A 527 16.37 0.88 6.83
C GLN A 527 17.69 0.62 7.57
N LEU A 528 18.48 -0.37 7.13
CA LEU A 528 19.81 -0.63 7.67
C LEU A 528 20.77 0.53 7.39
N LEU A 529 20.70 1.18 6.22
CA LEU A 529 21.48 2.39 5.91
C LEU A 529 21.16 3.53 6.89
N ASN A 530 19.87 3.71 7.22
CA ASN A 530 19.44 4.70 8.22
C ASN A 530 20.01 4.36 9.61
N ALA A 531 19.90 3.10 10.04
CA ALA A 531 20.48 2.63 11.30
C ALA A 531 22.00 2.87 11.35
N PHE A 532 22.72 2.59 10.26
CA PHE A 532 24.16 2.85 10.16
C PHE A 532 24.49 4.35 10.21
N SER A 533 23.69 5.20 9.58
CA SER A 533 23.90 6.66 9.63
C SER A 533 23.72 7.20 11.05
N ILE A 534 22.78 6.66 11.81
CA ILE A 534 22.55 7.04 13.21
C ILE A 534 23.78 6.65 14.06
N LEU A 535 24.31 5.45 13.88
CA LEU A 535 25.54 5.04 14.59
C LEU A 535 26.76 5.87 14.17
N TYR A 536 26.89 6.19 12.89
CA TYR A 536 27.95 7.06 12.40
C TYR A 536 27.92 8.43 13.11
N ILE A 537 26.72 9.02 13.23
CA ILE A 537 26.51 10.28 13.93
C ILE A 537 26.77 10.12 15.44
N TYR A 538 26.26 9.05 16.05
CA TYR A 538 26.48 8.71 17.46
C TYR A 538 27.98 8.65 17.79
N PHE A 539 28.74 7.88 17.03
CA PHE A 539 30.18 7.79 17.22
C PHE A 539 30.92 9.14 16.97
N GLY A 540 30.46 9.89 15.97
CA GLY A 540 31.02 11.20 15.66
C GLY A 540 30.77 12.26 16.75
N ILE A 541 29.63 12.18 17.46
CA ILE A 541 29.39 13.01 18.65
C ILE A 541 30.28 12.58 19.80
N LYS A 542 30.44 11.29 20.06
CA LYS A 542 31.24 10.72 21.13
C LYS A 542 32.72 11.05 20.97
N ASP A 543 33.26 11.02 19.76
CA ASP A 543 34.67 11.34 19.48
C ASP A 543 34.90 12.82 19.17
N GLY A 544 33.86 13.68 19.16
CA GLY A 544 33.93 15.10 18.94
C GLY A 544 34.16 15.53 17.49
N SER A 545 34.09 14.60 16.53
CA SER A 545 34.18 14.92 15.09
C SER A 545 32.89 15.55 14.54
N ILE A 546 31.75 15.30 15.19
CA ILE A 546 30.47 15.96 14.91
C ILE A 546 30.12 16.86 16.09
N LYS A 547 29.99 18.17 15.81
CA LYS A 547 29.69 19.20 16.80
C LYS A 547 28.40 19.93 16.46
N ASN A 548 27.78 20.52 17.48
CA ASN A 548 26.53 21.34 17.33
C ASN A 548 25.38 20.58 16.69
N PHE A 549 25.25 19.29 16.95
CA PHE A 549 24.12 18.48 16.47
C PHE A 549 22.85 18.87 17.21
N TYR A 550 21.82 19.27 16.48
CA TYR A 550 20.53 19.63 17.06
C TYR A 550 19.77 18.36 17.48
N PRO A 551 19.08 18.36 18.64
CA PRO A 551 18.35 17.19 19.11
C PRO A 551 17.41 16.60 18.05
N THR A 552 17.55 15.30 17.80
CA THR A 552 16.83 14.59 16.76
C THR A 552 16.27 13.27 17.30
N THR A 553 14.99 13.06 17.08
CA THR A 553 14.32 11.77 17.33
C THR A 553 14.14 11.05 16.02
N PHE A 554 14.84 9.92 15.86
CA PHE A 554 14.73 9.02 14.71
C PHE A 554 13.62 8.02 14.98
N ILE A 555 12.55 8.05 14.17
CA ILE A 555 11.36 7.24 14.35
C ILE A 555 11.24 6.24 13.22
N PHE A 556 11.33 4.96 13.55
CA PHE A 556 11.10 3.86 12.62
C PHE A 556 9.71 3.24 12.85
N GLY A 557 9.08 2.83 11.77
CA GLY A 557 7.88 2.00 11.80
C GLY A 557 7.86 1.08 10.58
N ALA A 558 7.88 -0.23 10.82
CA ALA A 558 8.02 -1.20 9.74
C ALA A 558 7.49 -2.57 10.18
N LYS A 559 6.86 -3.28 9.23
CA LYS A 559 6.58 -4.71 9.34
C LYS A 559 7.38 -5.46 8.30
N SER A 560 8.00 -6.57 8.69
CA SER A 560 8.68 -7.51 7.80
C SER A 560 7.77 -8.67 7.44
N ALA A 561 7.91 -9.23 6.23
CA ALA A 561 7.30 -10.52 5.94
C ALA A 561 7.80 -11.58 6.94
N PRO A 562 6.93 -12.49 7.45
CA PRO A 562 7.30 -13.42 8.50
C PRO A 562 8.50 -14.32 8.19
N GLY A 563 8.63 -14.76 6.92
CA GLY A 563 9.75 -15.59 6.46
C GLY A 563 11.03 -14.83 6.07
N TYR A 564 11.00 -13.49 6.07
CA TYR A 564 12.15 -12.68 5.62
C TYR A 564 13.13 -12.42 6.77
N MET A 565 14.00 -13.38 7.05
CA MET A 565 14.88 -13.39 8.23
C MET A 565 15.81 -12.17 8.28
N ARG A 566 16.47 -11.78 7.17
CA ARG A 566 17.32 -10.57 7.14
C ARG A 566 16.56 -9.30 7.48
N ALA A 567 15.34 -9.16 6.98
CA ALA A 567 14.49 -8.01 7.31
C ALA A 567 14.13 -8.02 8.82
N LYS A 568 13.83 -9.17 9.39
CA LYS A 568 13.59 -9.31 10.85
C LYS A 568 14.87 -9.00 11.65
N ALA A 569 16.03 -9.41 11.18
CA ALA A 569 17.33 -9.06 11.76
C ALA A 569 17.59 -7.53 11.77
N ILE A 570 17.17 -6.81 10.71
CA ILE A 570 17.26 -5.35 10.65
C ILE A 570 16.37 -4.69 11.71
N ILE A 571 15.14 -5.21 11.94
CA ILE A 571 14.27 -4.72 13.02
C ILE A 571 14.97 -4.91 14.37
N LYS A 572 15.52 -6.10 14.63
CA LYS A 572 16.29 -6.38 15.84
C LYS A 572 17.44 -5.41 16.00
N TYR A 573 18.21 -5.18 14.95
CA TYR A 573 19.36 -4.27 14.97
C TYR A 573 18.94 -2.83 15.30
N ILE A 574 17.87 -2.31 14.70
CA ILE A 574 17.35 -0.97 15.01
C ILE A 574 16.97 -0.86 16.50
N ASN A 575 16.31 -1.87 17.04
CA ASN A 575 15.95 -1.88 18.47
C ASN A 575 17.18 -1.94 19.39
N GLU A 576 18.21 -2.71 19.02
CA GLU A 576 19.44 -2.80 19.83
C GLU A 576 20.25 -1.50 19.81
N ILE A 577 20.42 -0.85 18.65
CA ILE A 577 21.06 0.48 18.61
C ILE A 577 20.23 1.52 19.38
N GLY A 578 18.90 1.40 19.35
CA GLY A 578 18.01 2.24 20.14
C GLY A 578 18.25 2.06 21.65
N LYS A 579 18.39 0.83 22.14
CA LYS A 579 18.74 0.56 23.53
C LYS A 579 20.10 1.17 23.91
N LEU A 580 21.11 0.94 23.06
CA LEU A 580 22.46 1.48 23.27
C LEU A 580 22.45 3.01 23.38
N ILE A 581 21.90 3.70 22.40
CA ILE A 581 21.94 5.17 22.28
C ILE A 581 21.07 5.84 23.35
N ASN A 582 19.85 5.33 23.55
CA ASN A 582 18.90 5.91 24.50
C ASN A 582 19.36 5.76 25.98
N ALA A 583 20.23 4.79 26.28
CA ALA A 583 20.82 4.61 27.60
C ALA A 583 22.11 5.43 27.82
N ASP A 584 22.72 5.98 26.77
CA ASP A 584 23.97 6.75 26.87
C ASP A 584 23.68 8.20 27.28
N GLU A 585 23.95 8.53 28.54
CA GLU A 585 23.68 9.86 29.14
C GLU A 585 24.45 11.01 28.46
N GLU A 586 25.54 10.74 27.76
CA GLU A 586 26.29 11.75 27.02
C GLU A 586 25.59 12.17 25.73
N VAL A 587 24.79 11.28 25.13
CA VAL A 587 24.22 11.48 23.78
C VAL A 587 22.70 11.46 23.76
N ASN A 588 22.02 10.84 24.72
CA ASN A 588 20.56 10.62 24.71
C ASN A 588 19.72 11.91 24.71
N LYS A 589 20.34 13.07 25.03
CA LYS A 589 19.70 14.39 24.88
C LYS A 589 19.77 14.93 23.47
N LEU A 590 20.67 14.38 22.64
CA LEU A 590 20.90 14.79 21.26
C LEU A 590 20.30 13.80 20.27
N ILE A 591 20.33 12.52 20.60
CA ILE A 591 19.78 11.45 19.73
C ILE A 591 18.82 10.58 20.54
N LYS A 592 17.63 10.42 20.02
CA LYS A 592 16.64 9.43 20.45
C LYS A 592 16.31 8.51 19.28
N VAL A 593 16.34 7.19 19.50
CA VAL A 593 15.94 6.20 18.48
C VAL A 593 14.69 5.47 18.97
N VAL A 594 13.68 5.43 18.14
CA VAL A 594 12.37 4.86 18.46
C VAL A 594 11.92 3.93 17.33
N PHE A 595 11.44 2.74 17.69
CA PHE A 595 10.73 1.86 16.78
C PHE A 595 9.28 1.74 17.24
N VAL A 596 8.33 2.29 16.44
CA VAL A 596 6.90 2.20 16.77
C VAL A 596 6.37 0.84 16.36
N GLN A 597 5.61 0.20 17.28
CA GLN A 597 5.05 -1.13 17.06
C GLN A 597 3.77 -1.07 16.24
N ASN A 598 3.52 -2.14 15.51
CA ASN A 598 2.26 -2.33 14.78
C ASN A 598 1.89 -1.16 13.87
N TYR A 599 2.87 -0.66 13.10
CA TYR A 599 2.63 0.39 12.11
C TYR A 599 1.46 0.01 11.18
N ASN A 600 0.46 0.88 11.10
CA ASN A 600 -0.79 0.73 10.35
C ASN A 600 -1.26 2.10 9.81
N VAL A 601 -2.43 2.15 9.15
CA VAL A 601 -2.96 3.40 8.56
C VAL A 601 -3.23 4.46 9.62
N SER A 602 -3.86 4.11 10.73
CA SER A 602 -4.17 5.06 11.83
C SER A 602 -2.91 5.64 12.48
N TYR A 603 -1.86 4.83 12.62
CA TYR A 603 -0.57 5.33 13.10
C TYR A 603 0.10 6.24 12.07
N ALA A 604 0.03 5.87 10.77
CA ALA A 604 0.56 6.67 9.68
C ALA A 604 -0.04 8.09 9.64
N GLU A 605 -1.34 8.22 9.87
CA GLU A 605 -2.04 9.52 9.92
C GLU A 605 -1.43 10.48 10.94
N LYS A 606 -0.95 9.96 12.08
CA LYS A 606 -0.28 10.76 13.11
C LYS A 606 1.19 11.02 12.78
N LEU A 607 1.90 10.04 12.24
CA LEU A 607 3.32 10.14 11.92
C LEU A 607 3.59 11.10 10.75
N VAL A 608 2.81 11.04 9.67
CA VAL A 608 3.05 11.89 8.48
C VAL A 608 2.78 13.37 8.74
N THR A 609 1.91 13.69 9.70
CA THR A 609 1.58 15.08 10.06
C THR A 609 2.64 15.73 10.94
N ALA A 610 3.34 14.92 11.74
CA ALA A 610 4.29 15.39 12.74
C ALA A 610 5.77 15.41 12.28
N ALA A 611 6.09 14.81 11.12
CA ALA A 611 7.46 14.72 10.65
C ALA A 611 8.05 16.08 10.22
N ASP A 612 9.31 16.28 10.53
CA ASP A 612 10.14 17.35 9.97
C ASP A 612 10.90 16.85 8.73
N ILE A 613 11.40 15.61 8.79
CA ILE A 613 12.16 14.95 7.72
C ILE A 613 11.51 13.61 7.38
N SER A 614 11.33 13.37 6.09
CA SER A 614 10.79 12.14 5.49
C SER A 614 11.91 11.35 4.84
N GLU A 615 12.18 10.14 5.33
CA GLU A 615 13.22 9.24 4.84
C GLU A 615 12.76 8.39 3.66
N GLN A 616 13.31 8.67 2.47
CA GLN A 616 12.96 8.04 1.20
C GLN A 616 14.23 7.56 0.46
N ILE A 617 14.92 6.60 1.06
CA ILE A 617 16.33 6.29 0.82
C ILE A 617 16.58 4.96 0.09
N SER A 618 15.62 4.45 -0.69
CA SER A 618 15.81 3.27 -1.53
C SER A 618 17.02 3.43 -2.46
N THR A 619 17.65 2.33 -2.83
CA THR A 619 18.68 2.36 -3.86
C THR A 619 18.06 2.85 -5.16
N ALA A 620 18.70 3.78 -5.87
CA ALA A 620 18.16 4.34 -7.10
C ALA A 620 17.83 3.23 -8.12
N GLY A 621 16.61 3.28 -8.68
CA GLY A 621 16.10 2.27 -9.61
C GLY A 621 15.46 1.06 -8.95
N THR A 622 15.15 1.08 -7.63
CA THR A 622 14.54 -0.07 -6.94
C THR A 622 13.12 0.18 -6.44
N GLU A 623 12.77 1.40 -6.06
CA GLU A 623 11.39 1.76 -5.67
C GLU A 623 10.62 2.27 -6.88
N ALA A 624 9.61 1.56 -7.33
CA ALA A 624 8.83 1.94 -8.50
C ALA A 624 8.21 3.34 -8.37
N SER A 625 7.67 3.69 -7.22
CA SER A 625 7.09 5.00 -6.95
C SER A 625 7.31 5.44 -5.50
N GLY A 626 6.76 4.66 -4.56
CA GLY A 626 6.46 5.13 -3.21
C GLY A 626 5.17 5.99 -3.21
N THR A 627 4.47 5.98 -2.09
CA THR A 627 3.34 6.87 -1.80
C THR A 627 3.46 7.51 -0.42
N GLY A 628 4.30 6.97 0.45
CA GLY A 628 4.65 7.58 1.74
C GLY A 628 5.27 8.96 1.55
N ASN A 629 6.20 9.09 0.61
CA ASN A 629 6.82 10.35 0.22
C ASN A 629 5.80 11.46 -0.11
N MET A 630 4.73 11.13 -0.83
CA MET A 630 3.66 12.07 -1.18
C MET A 630 2.85 12.52 0.05
N LYS A 631 2.60 11.61 1.00
CA LYS A 631 1.88 11.92 2.26
C LYS A 631 2.65 12.91 3.12
N PHE A 632 3.95 12.70 3.25
CA PHE A 632 4.84 13.63 3.96
C PHE A 632 4.92 14.98 3.25
N MET A 633 5.11 14.98 1.92
CA MET A 633 5.15 16.20 1.11
C MET A 633 3.88 17.05 1.31
N LEU A 634 2.70 16.42 1.21
CA LEU A 634 1.40 17.08 1.38
C LEU A 634 1.24 17.70 2.78
N ASN A 635 1.85 17.09 3.81
CA ASN A 635 1.84 17.60 5.18
C ASN A 635 2.99 18.57 5.50
N GLY A 636 3.67 19.09 4.48
CA GLY A 636 4.74 20.06 4.65
C GLY A 636 5.96 19.47 5.36
N THR A 637 6.49 18.36 4.82
CA THR A 637 7.70 17.71 5.30
C THR A 637 8.74 17.69 4.18
N VAL A 638 10.00 17.97 4.47
CA VAL A 638 11.08 17.86 3.49
C VAL A 638 11.44 16.39 3.25
N THR A 639 11.75 16.05 2.01
CA THR A 639 12.25 14.71 1.66
C THR A 639 13.76 14.67 1.80
N LEU A 640 14.28 13.73 2.61
CA LEU A 640 15.65 13.27 2.57
C LEU A 640 15.67 11.93 1.85
N GLY A 641 16.26 11.87 0.67
CA GLY A 641 16.10 10.70 -0.17
C GLY A 641 17.05 10.60 -1.34
N THR A 642 16.90 9.53 -2.09
CA THR A 642 17.62 9.27 -3.33
C THR A 642 16.78 9.72 -4.53
N TYR A 643 17.42 9.84 -5.68
CA TYR A 643 16.77 10.15 -6.95
C TYR A 643 16.14 8.86 -7.51
N ASP A 644 15.05 8.41 -6.86
CA ASP A 644 14.37 7.15 -7.13
C ASP A 644 12.84 7.29 -7.09
N GLY A 645 12.13 6.51 -7.86
CA GLY A 645 10.68 6.47 -7.89
C GLY A 645 10.04 7.85 -8.03
N ALA A 646 9.01 8.11 -7.23
CA ALA A 646 8.33 9.40 -7.24
C ALA A 646 9.14 10.53 -6.57
N ASN A 647 10.25 10.25 -5.87
CA ASN A 647 11.10 11.30 -5.31
C ASN A 647 11.61 12.24 -6.42
N VAL A 648 11.89 11.69 -7.62
CA VAL A 648 12.30 12.48 -8.79
C VAL A 648 11.28 13.56 -9.10
N GLU A 649 10.00 13.17 -9.18
CA GLU A 649 8.92 14.09 -9.49
C GLU A 649 8.62 15.05 -8.32
N ILE A 650 8.79 14.62 -7.07
CA ILE A 650 8.67 15.48 -5.88
C ILE A 650 9.70 16.60 -5.94
N VAL A 651 10.94 16.28 -6.26
CA VAL A 651 12.02 17.27 -6.38
C VAL A 651 11.80 18.21 -7.58
N GLN A 652 11.28 17.68 -8.68
CA GLN A 652 10.93 18.50 -9.85
C GLN A 652 9.81 19.51 -9.54
N GLU A 653 8.79 19.11 -8.78
CA GLU A 653 7.67 19.98 -8.42
C GLU A 653 8.05 20.99 -7.32
N ALA A 654 8.67 20.53 -6.23
CA ALA A 654 8.97 21.38 -5.08
C ALA A 654 10.31 22.15 -5.20
N GLY A 655 11.18 21.71 -6.10
CA GLY A 655 12.54 22.22 -6.25
C GLY A 655 13.56 21.47 -5.37
N GLU A 656 14.73 21.18 -5.94
CA GLU A 656 15.80 20.43 -5.25
C GLU A 656 16.28 21.15 -3.98
N SER A 657 16.38 22.48 -4.00
CA SER A 657 16.79 23.29 -2.84
C SER A 657 15.85 23.19 -1.63
N ASN A 658 14.64 22.68 -1.82
CA ASN A 658 13.65 22.48 -0.75
C ASN A 658 13.63 21.04 -0.21
N ASN A 659 14.55 20.19 -0.67
CA ASN A 659 14.72 18.81 -0.26
C ASN A 659 16.20 18.49 -0.06
N TYR A 660 16.53 17.27 0.38
CA TYR A 660 17.89 16.80 0.61
C TYR A 660 18.11 15.50 -0.17
N ILE A 661 18.78 15.60 -1.31
CA ILE A 661 19.02 14.46 -2.20
C ILE A 661 20.48 14.01 -2.08
N PHE A 662 20.69 12.71 -2.00
CA PHE A 662 21.99 12.07 -1.89
C PHE A 662 22.09 10.79 -2.72
N GLY A 663 23.28 10.21 -2.77
CA GLY A 663 23.56 8.90 -3.31
C GLY A 663 23.66 8.83 -4.83
N ALA A 664 24.13 7.70 -5.30
CA ALA A 664 24.31 7.44 -6.72
C ALA A 664 22.98 7.33 -7.45
N ARG A 665 22.91 7.88 -8.67
CA ARG A 665 21.77 7.75 -9.59
C ARG A 665 21.83 6.44 -10.35
N VAL A 666 20.73 6.05 -11.02
CA VAL A 666 20.63 4.79 -11.78
C VAL A 666 21.79 4.60 -12.75
N GLU A 667 22.07 5.61 -13.58
CA GLU A 667 23.11 5.55 -14.63
C GLU A 667 24.53 5.52 -14.04
N GLU A 668 24.72 6.03 -12.83
CA GLU A 668 25.96 5.96 -12.08
C GLU A 668 26.17 4.59 -11.46
N LEU A 669 25.11 4.02 -10.84
CA LEU A 669 25.14 2.68 -10.26
C LEU A 669 25.48 1.61 -11.28
N GLU A 670 24.92 1.68 -12.49
CA GLU A 670 25.24 0.75 -13.58
C GLU A 670 26.75 0.70 -13.91
N LYS A 671 27.45 1.82 -13.75
CA LYS A 671 28.89 1.92 -13.96
C LYS A 671 29.67 1.48 -12.73
N ILE A 672 29.28 2.00 -11.55
CA ILE A 672 29.95 1.75 -10.27
C ILE A 672 29.94 0.26 -9.92
N MET A 673 28.78 -0.41 -10.05
CA MET A 673 28.61 -1.80 -9.65
C MET A 673 29.47 -2.80 -10.45
N LYS A 674 30.02 -2.40 -11.60
CA LYS A 674 30.92 -3.26 -12.40
C LYS A 674 32.25 -3.56 -11.67
N ASP A 675 32.76 -2.59 -10.91
CA ASP A 675 34.04 -2.68 -10.23
C ASP A 675 33.92 -2.47 -8.72
N TYR A 676 32.71 -2.43 -8.19
CA TYR A 676 32.44 -2.17 -6.78
C TYR A 676 32.88 -3.34 -5.90
N ASP A 677 33.73 -3.02 -4.92
CA ASP A 677 34.21 -3.94 -3.91
C ASP A 677 34.02 -3.32 -2.51
N PRO A 678 32.99 -3.73 -1.76
CA PRO A 678 32.71 -3.15 -0.45
C PRO A 678 33.82 -3.42 0.58
N ARG A 679 34.58 -4.52 0.46
CA ARG A 679 35.71 -4.78 1.36
C ARG A 679 36.82 -3.76 1.19
N LYS A 680 37.12 -3.38 -0.07
CA LYS A 680 38.09 -2.30 -0.35
C LYS A 680 37.62 -0.96 0.18
N LEU A 681 36.33 -0.65 0.03
CA LEU A 681 35.72 0.57 0.58
C LEU A 681 35.87 0.60 2.11
N VAL A 682 35.48 -0.45 2.80
CA VAL A 682 35.55 -0.59 4.25
C VAL A 682 36.99 -0.48 4.75
N SER A 683 37.95 -1.12 4.06
CA SER A 683 39.37 -1.08 4.44
C SER A 683 39.97 0.31 4.36
N LYS A 684 39.45 1.19 3.50
CA LYS A 684 39.92 2.57 3.29
C LYS A 684 39.21 3.59 4.17
N ASN A 685 38.05 3.22 4.74
CA ASN A 685 37.21 4.13 5.51
C ASN A 685 36.98 3.62 6.95
N PRO A 686 37.75 4.09 7.92
CA PRO A 686 37.66 3.65 9.32
C PRO A 686 36.27 3.93 9.95
N LYS A 687 35.55 4.96 9.51
CA LYS A 687 34.25 5.31 10.05
C LYS A 687 33.18 4.33 9.56
N ILE A 688 33.17 4.00 8.26
CA ILE A 688 32.32 2.95 7.71
C ILE A 688 32.65 1.61 8.38
N LYS A 689 33.92 1.27 8.50
CA LYS A 689 34.38 0.04 9.18
C LYS A 689 33.82 -0.05 10.60
N ARG A 690 33.98 1.02 11.40
CA ARG A 690 33.48 1.05 12.78
C ARG A 690 31.99 0.78 12.88
N VAL A 691 31.19 1.36 11.99
CA VAL A 691 29.76 1.16 11.98
C VAL A 691 29.40 -0.26 11.55
N LEU A 692 30.01 -0.77 10.48
CA LEU A 692 29.78 -2.13 9.98
C LEU A 692 30.17 -3.19 11.02
N ASP A 693 31.31 -3.00 11.71
CA ASP A 693 31.80 -3.96 12.69
C ASP A 693 30.86 -4.13 13.89
N THR A 694 29.98 -3.17 14.18
CA THR A 694 28.98 -3.30 15.27
C THR A 694 28.05 -4.52 15.10
N LEU A 695 27.94 -5.05 13.87
CA LEU A 695 27.21 -6.29 13.61
C LEU A 695 27.93 -7.55 14.16
N ILE A 696 29.25 -7.47 14.44
CA ILE A 696 30.06 -8.64 14.80
C ILE A 696 30.97 -8.46 16.00
N ASP A 697 31.19 -7.21 16.49
CA ASP A 697 32.17 -6.90 17.55
C ASP A 697 31.58 -6.94 18.96
N GLY A 698 30.26 -7.18 19.09
CA GLY A 698 29.58 -7.22 20.38
C GLY A 698 29.08 -5.85 20.87
N THR A 699 29.21 -4.77 20.10
CA THR A 699 28.63 -3.45 20.43
C THR A 699 27.11 -3.55 20.62
N VAL A 700 26.45 -4.35 19.79
CA VAL A 700 25.03 -4.75 19.92
C VAL A 700 24.89 -6.26 19.79
N SER A 701 23.80 -6.83 20.28
CA SER A 701 23.59 -8.28 20.34
C SER A 701 22.32 -8.73 19.62
N ASP A 702 22.44 -9.77 18.82
CA ASP A 702 21.30 -10.50 18.24
C ASP A 702 20.74 -11.60 19.15
N GLY A 703 21.23 -11.69 20.40
CA GLY A 703 20.82 -12.72 21.34
C GLY A 703 21.42 -14.11 21.03
N GLY A 704 22.44 -14.16 20.16
CA GLY A 704 23.12 -15.42 19.79
C GLY A 704 22.47 -16.18 18.62
N THR A 705 21.58 -15.52 17.88
CA THR A 705 20.91 -16.12 16.70
C THR A 705 21.83 -16.23 15.50
N GLY A 706 22.87 -15.40 15.40
CA GLY A 706 23.75 -15.30 14.24
C GLY A 706 23.21 -14.38 13.12
N ASP A 707 22.06 -13.74 13.35
CA ASP A 707 21.38 -12.90 12.35
C ASP A 707 22.22 -11.66 11.97
N PHE A 708 22.91 -11.03 12.92
CA PHE A 708 23.76 -9.86 12.64
C PHE A 708 25.00 -10.26 11.83
N LYS A 709 25.53 -11.43 12.07
CA LYS A 709 26.64 -11.99 11.28
C LYS A 709 26.22 -12.26 9.83
N GLU A 710 24.99 -12.72 9.63
CA GLU A 710 24.40 -12.89 8.30
C GLU A 710 24.26 -11.54 7.56
N LEU A 711 23.81 -10.47 8.24
CA LEU A 711 23.79 -9.13 7.68
C LEU A 711 25.19 -8.63 7.31
N TYR A 712 26.17 -8.87 8.15
CA TYR A 712 27.57 -8.51 7.89
C TYR A 712 28.09 -9.18 6.61
N PHE A 713 27.88 -10.49 6.46
CA PHE A 713 28.32 -11.23 5.27
C PHE A 713 27.53 -10.83 4.02
N ALA A 714 26.25 -10.52 4.13
CA ALA A 714 25.47 -10.00 3.00
C ALA A 714 26.09 -8.73 2.41
N LEU A 715 26.69 -7.89 3.26
CA LEU A 715 27.33 -6.64 2.85
C LEU A 715 28.79 -6.84 2.38
N THR A 716 29.53 -7.82 2.90
CA THR A 716 30.97 -7.99 2.62
C THR A 716 31.26 -9.08 1.61
N ASP A 717 30.49 -10.15 1.61
CA ASP A 717 30.75 -11.39 0.85
C ASP A 717 29.64 -11.70 -0.16
N GLY A 718 28.44 -11.16 0.08
CA GLY A 718 27.25 -11.51 -0.68
C GLY A 718 26.70 -12.87 -0.30
N ALA A 719 25.93 -13.46 -1.20
CA ALA A 719 25.36 -14.82 -1.08
C ALA A 719 25.35 -15.50 -2.44
N SER A 720 24.93 -16.78 -2.50
CA SER A 720 24.85 -17.51 -3.78
C SER A 720 23.88 -16.88 -4.80
N TRP A 721 22.98 -16.02 -4.35
CA TRP A 721 21.94 -15.38 -5.17
C TRP A 721 22.13 -13.85 -5.35
N HIS A 722 23.12 -13.22 -4.71
CA HIS A 722 23.43 -11.79 -4.87
C HIS A 722 24.90 -11.47 -4.59
N VAL A 723 25.37 -10.40 -5.23
CA VAL A 723 26.71 -9.82 -5.01
C VAL A 723 26.82 -9.17 -3.63
N PRO A 724 28.04 -8.94 -3.08
CA PRO A 724 28.24 -8.17 -1.86
C PRO A 724 27.61 -6.78 -1.96
N ASP A 725 27.01 -6.32 -0.86
CA ASP A 725 26.33 -5.02 -0.76
C ASP A 725 25.46 -4.70 -1.99
N HIS A 726 24.59 -5.64 -2.34
CA HIS A 726 23.76 -5.63 -3.55
C HIS A 726 22.97 -4.33 -3.75
N TYR A 727 22.59 -3.68 -2.66
CA TYR A 727 21.85 -2.42 -2.67
C TYR A 727 22.72 -1.17 -2.44
N TYR A 728 24.05 -1.28 -2.60
CA TYR A 728 25.00 -0.16 -2.51
C TYR A 728 24.87 0.66 -1.22
N LEU A 729 24.59 -0.01 -0.11
CA LEU A 729 24.35 0.61 1.18
C LEU A 729 25.61 1.29 1.73
N LEU A 730 26.74 0.58 1.72
CA LEU A 730 28.01 1.11 2.23
C LEU A 730 28.57 2.22 1.33
N GLY A 731 28.31 2.12 0.00
CA GLY A 731 28.75 3.13 -0.95
C GLY A 731 28.05 4.48 -0.80
N ASP A 732 26.76 4.47 -0.44
CA ASP A 732 25.98 5.69 -0.23
C ASP A 732 26.04 6.23 1.20
N LEU A 733 26.64 5.53 2.18
CA LEU A 733 26.57 5.88 3.60
C LEU A 733 27.10 7.29 3.90
N GLU A 734 28.27 7.67 3.37
CA GLU A 734 28.86 8.98 3.67
C GLU A 734 28.02 10.13 3.10
N SER A 735 27.61 10.04 1.83
CA SER A 735 26.75 11.06 1.21
C SER A 735 25.41 11.19 1.92
N TYR A 736 24.88 10.10 2.44
CA TYR A 736 23.67 10.11 3.25
C TYR A 736 23.85 10.80 4.60
N VAL A 737 24.94 10.50 5.31
CA VAL A 737 25.28 11.19 6.56
C VAL A 737 25.47 12.68 6.34
N GLU A 738 26.15 13.09 5.26
CA GLU A 738 26.32 14.50 4.90
C GLU A 738 24.98 15.19 4.68
N ALA A 739 24.05 14.55 3.97
CA ALA A 739 22.72 15.09 3.75
C ALA A 739 21.91 15.22 5.06
N LYS A 740 22.02 14.23 5.97
CA LYS A 740 21.41 14.31 7.31
C LYS A 740 21.97 15.47 8.14
N LEU A 741 23.29 15.60 8.20
CA LEU A 741 23.95 16.67 8.94
C LEU A 741 23.60 18.04 8.36
N LYS A 742 23.48 18.15 7.03
CA LYS A 742 23.02 19.38 6.39
C LYS A 742 21.59 19.73 6.79
N ALA A 743 20.66 18.76 6.74
CA ALA A 743 19.27 18.97 7.15
C ALA A 743 19.17 19.38 8.63
N ASN A 744 19.93 18.72 9.51
CA ASN A 744 20.02 19.04 10.93
C ASN A 744 20.55 20.46 11.15
N SER A 745 21.63 20.84 10.46
CA SER A 745 22.22 22.18 10.53
C SER A 745 21.30 23.28 9.99
N ASP A 746 20.63 23.03 8.86
CA ASP A 746 19.67 23.98 8.27
C ASP A 746 18.51 24.25 9.26
N TYR A 747 18.00 23.20 9.90
CA TYR A 747 16.96 23.32 10.92
C TYR A 747 17.42 24.11 12.15
N ALA A 748 18.63 23.83 12.63
CA ALA A 748 19.21 24.50 13.81
C ALA A 748 19.50 25.98 13.55
N ASN A 749 20.01 26.32 12.36
CA ASN A 749 20.46 27.67 12.03
C ASN A 749 19.31 28.63 11.73
N SER A 750 18.25 28.15 11.07
CA SER A 750 17.08 28.97 10.72
C SER A 750 15.78 28.15 10.63
N ARG A 751 15.01 28.14 11.70
CA ARG A 751 13.68 27.49 11.75
C ARG A 751 12.74 28.05 10.68
N LEU A 752 12.79 29.36 10.42
CA LEU A 752 11.98 30.01 9.39
C LEU A 752 12.35 29.55 7.99
N ASP A 753 13.64 29.43 7.67
CA ASP A 753 14.05 28.98 6.34
C ASP A 753 13.75 27.49 6.14
N PHE A 754 13.88 26.68 7.19
CA PHE A 754 13.44 25.30 7.14
C PHE A 754 11.92 25.18 6.94
N ALA A 755 11.14 26.00 7.64
CA ALA A 755 9.68 26.06 7.47
C ALA A 755 9.29 26.48 6.04
N ARG A 756 10.05 27.40 5.40
CA ARG A 756 9.83 27.77 3.99
C ARG A 756 10.05 26.60 3.03
N LYS A 757 11.03 25.72 3.30
CA LYS A 757 11.23 24.48 2.53
C LYS A 757 10.02 23.55 2.70
N CYS A 758 9.56 23.36 3.93
CA CYS A 758 8.37 22.55 4.25
C CYS A 758 7.12 23.09 3.57
N TRP A 759 6.91 24.40 3.63
CA TRP A 759 5.78 25.10 2.99
C TRP A 759 5.78 24.90 1.47
N ALA A 760 6.95 25.02 0.83
CA ALA A 760 7.09 24.79 -0.60
C ALA A 760 6.69 23.35 -0.98
N ASN A 761 7.15 22.36 -0.22
CA ASN A 761 6.74 20.96 -0.46
C ASN A 761 5.21 20.81 -0.42
N MET A 762 4.54 21.36 0.59
CA MET A 762 3.07 21.32 0.67
C MET A 762 2.42 22.05 -0.54
N CYS A 763 2.87 23.26 -0.88
CA CYS A 763 2.28 24.04 -1.97
C CYS A 763 2.36 23.33 -3.33
N PHE A 764 3.45 22.61 -3.60
CA PHE A 764 3.69 21.93 -4.86
C PHE A 764 3.28 20.45 -4.87
N SER A 765 2.51 20.00 -3.88
CA SER A 765 2.06 18.61 -3.79
C SER A 765 0.86 18.25 -4.68
N GLY A 766 0.28 19.20 -5.38
CA GLY A 766 -0.96 19.03 -6.16
C GLY A 766 -0.92 17.91 -7.19
N LYS A 767 0.22 17.69 -7.85
CA LYS A 767 0.45 16.59 -8.80
C LYS A 767 0.20 15.21 -8.19
N PHE A 768 0.43 15.05 -6.90
CA PHE A 768 0.35 13.78 -6.20
C PHE A 768 -1.03 13.50 -5.59
N SER A 769 -2.08 14.16 -6.07
CA SER A 769 -3.47 13.81 -5.81
C SER A 769 -3.88 12.54 -6.52
N SER A 770 -4.50 11.59 -5.83
CA SER A 770 -5.12 10.42 -6.48
C SER A 770 -6.31 10.83 -7.37
N ASP A 771 -6.92 12.00 -7.15
CA ASP A 771 -7.97 12.53 -8.03
C ASP A 771 -7.41 12.81 -9.43
N ARG A 772 -6.22 13.42 -9.53
CA ARG A 772 -5.51 13.60 -10.78
C ARG A 772 -5.19 12.26 -11.42
N THR A 773 -4.61 11.32 -10.63
CA THR A 773 -4.23 9.99 -11.16
C THR A 773 -5.43 9.26 -11.75
N ILE A 774 -6.55 9.22 -11.03
CA ILE A 774 -7.76 8.53 -11.47
C ILE A 774 -8.42 9.23 -12.68
N SER A 775 -8.36 10.56 -12.75
CA SER A 775 -8.79 11.29 -13.94
C SER A 775 -7.97 10.89 -15.18
N ASP A 776 -6.67 10.69 -15.03
CA ASP A 776 -5.79 10.23 -16.12
C ASP A 776 -6.14 8.80 -16.55
N TYR A 777 -6.37 7.88 -15.59
CA TYR A 777 -6.85 6.53 -15.90
C TYR A 777 -8.21 6.53 -16.60
N ALA A 778 -9.17 7.29 -16.08
CA ALA A 778 -10.52 7.38 -16.64
C ALA A 778 -10.51 7.83 -18.11
N LYS A 779 -9.74 8.87 -18.41
CA LYS A 779 -9.66 9.46 -19.76
C LYS A 779 -8.81 8.63 -20.73
N GLU A 780 -7.65 8.17 -20.31
CA GLU A 780 -6.63 7.64 -21.21
C GLU A 780 -6.65 6.11 -21.33
N ILE A 781 -7.05 5.41 -20.26
CA ILE A 781 -7.06 3.94 -20.20
C ILE A 781 -8.50 3.40 -20.22
N TRP A 782 -9.31 3.78 -19.23
CA TRP A 782 -10.62 3.16 -19.03
C TRP A 782 -11.70 3.68 -19.99
N LYS A 783 -11.57 4.91 -20.48
CA LYS A 783 -12.56 5.59 -21.31
C LYS A 783 -13.94 5.58 -20.66
N ILE A 784 -14.00 6.00 -19.39
CA ILE A 784 -15.23 6.13 -18.61
C ILE A 784 -15.50 7.60 -18.27
N GLU A 785 -16.78 7.93 -18.10
CA GLU A 785 -17.25 9.28 -17.80
C GLU A 785 -17.98 9.30 -16.45
N PRO A 786 -18.01 10.48 -15.77
CA PRO A 786 -18.75 10.62 -14.53
C PRO A 786 -20.24 10.30 -14.71
N VAL A 787 -20.81 9.58 -13.72
CA VAL A 787 -22.26 9.31 -13.69
C VAL A 787 -23.01 10.46 -13.03
N GLN A 788 -24.24 10.71 -13.48
CA GLN A 788 -25.16 11.64 -12.85
C GLN A 788 -26.12 10.87 -11.94
N LEU A 789 -26.31 11.33 -10.67
CA LEU A 789 -27.12 10.69 -9.63
C LEU A 789 -28.12 11.68 -9.02
#